data_6d43f36a8eaf94703396b7b621edbf3a
#
_entry.id   6d43f36a8eaf94703396b7b621edbf3a
#
_cell.length_a   1.000
_cell.length_b   1.000
_cell.length_c   1.000
_cell.angle_alpha   90.00
_cell.angle_beta   90.00
_cell.angle_gamma   90.00
#
_symmetry.space_group_name_H-M   'P 1'
#
loop_
_entity.id
_entity.type
_entity.pdbx_description
1 polymer ?
#
loop_
_entity_poly.entity_id
_entity_poly.type
_entity_poly.pdbx_seq_one_letter_code
_entity_poly.pdbx_strand_id
1 'polypeptide(L)'
;MCDGKETVGCNGKREEQADMEHEKKDIRRKMQYILNMRPVFNKEALFSDGTEYYRSPSEPKAGDTVTIKFRTQRNNVDSVYLVSGNLRKQMEYSETESGFDYYTVQITVGEAVFRYYFEIRYGSVTCYYNNLGVSMEHEERLDFEIYPGFDTPKWAKGAVMYQIYVDRFLNGDPTNDVVTGEYAYIGELSSQVENWSKIPAVMGVREFYGGDLQGIMNKLDYIQDLGVEVIYLNPIFVSPSNHKYDCQDYDYVDPHYGRIVEDCEEGVLCGDDRDNSHAWKYIKRVTNKKNLEASNELFAKLTAEIHRRGMKIILDGVFNHCGSFNKWMDRERIYEKQEGYPKGAYVSADSPYRNFFSFNDPDKWPYNPTYDGWWAHDTLPKLNYEGSRELYDYILHVGQKWVSAPYNVDGWRLDVAADLGHSNEFNHQFWKDFRKAVKEANPNAIILAEHYGNPEGWLKGDEWDTVMNYDAFMEPLTWFLTGMEKHSDEYREDLYGNSDAFIGAMKTHMRALHMSALQIAMNELSNHDHSRFLTRTNHRVGRISYAGAEAASEGVNTAVMREAVAIQMTWPGAPTVYYGDEAGLCGFTDPDNRRSYPWGREDYQMIDFHKAMIRIHRKYEILKTGSLAFLWNDYQGLAYARFSREEQIIVIINNRQEDREVEIPLWQAGISRLGDVKLQRIMVSDKDNFTEQEEKFVASAGILRVLMPGTGVMVLWHKNQNC
;
A
#
# COMPACT_ATOMS: atom_id res chain seq x y z
N MET A 1 -2.08 -43.66 -95.98
CA MET A 1 -2.01 -42.21 -95.80
C MET A 1 -3.01 -41.82 -94.77
N CYS A 2 -2.49 -41.18 -93.67
CA CYS A 2 -3.19 -40.28 -92.73
C CYS A 2 -4.32 -40.93 -91.92
N ASP A 3 -4.51 -40.69 -90.67
CA ASP A 3 -3.77 -40.02 -89.60
C ASP A 3 -4.30 -40.54 -88.27
N GLY A 4 -3.48 -41.01 -87.45
CA GLY A 4 -3.81 -41.23 -86.02
C GLY A 4 -3.57 -39.94 -85.27
N LYS A 5 -4.62 -39.38 -84.59
CA LYS A 5 -4.41 -38.36 -83.55
C LYS A 5 -4.94 -38.85 -82.22
N GLU A 6 -4.05 -38.84 -81.33
CA GLU A 6 -4.14 -39.12 -79.86
C GLU A 6 -5.31 -38.39 -79.19
N THR A 7 -6.05 -39.15 -78.39
CA THR A 7 -6.91 -38.67 -77.35
C THR A 7 -6.36 -39.16 -75.99
N VAL A 8 -5.14 -38.67 -75.61
CA VAL A 8 -4.55 -38.90 -74.27
C VAL A 8 -4.29 -37.57 -73.62
N GLY A 9 -5.28 -36.94 -73.07
CA GLY A 9 -5.08 -35.64 -72.39
C GLY A 9 -6.21 -35.14 -71.51
N CYS A 10 -7.38 -35.78 -71.54
CA CYS A 10 -8.53 -35.28 -70.76
C CYS A 10 -8.87 -36.10 -69.53
N ASN A 11 -8.41 -37.35 -69.38
CA ASN A 11 -8.73 -38.17 -68.22
C ASN A 11 -7.85 -37.88 -67.02
N GLY A 12 -6.55 -37.59 -67.19
CA GLY A 12 -5.64 -37.33 -66.06
C GLY A 12 -5.98 -36.06 -65.27
N LYS A 13 -6.42 -34.99 -65.96
CA LYS A 13 -6.85 -33.74 -65.26
C LYS A 13 -8.18 -33.88 -64.48
N ARG A 14 -9.05 -34.82 -64.91
CA ARG A 14 -10.31 -35.08 -64.14
C ARG A 14 -10.07 -35.96 -62.95
N GLU A 15 -9.10 -36.89 -62.98
CA GLU A 15 -8.70 -37.71 -61.84
C GLU A 15 -7.97 -36.85 -60.78
N GLU A 16 -7.02 -36.00 -61.19
CA GLU A 16 -6.34 -35.05 -60.28
C GLU A 16 -7.31 -34.04 -59.62
N GLN A 17 -8.32 -33.55 -60.36
CA GLN A 17 -9.34 -32.67 -59.79
C GLN A 17 -10.28 -33.42 -58.80
N ALA A 18 -10.60 -34.67 -59.10
CA ALA A 18 -11.44 -35.51 -58.23
C ALA A 18 -10.67 -35.86 -56.90
N ASP A 19 -9.38 -36.15 -56.99
CA ASP A 19 -8.53 -36.43 -55.84
C ASP A 19 -8.35 -35.18 -54.97
N MET A 20 -8.10 -33.99 -55.55
CA MET A 20 -8.04 -32.75 -54.83
C MET A 20 -9.37 -32.36 -54.16
N GLU A 21 -10.51 -32.65 -54.76
CA GLU A 21 -11.83 -32.42 -54.13
C GLU A 21 -12.09 -33.42 -53.01
N HIS A 22 -11.63 -34.64 -53.14
CA HIS A 22 -11.73 -35.65 -52.08
C HIS A 22 -10.85 -35.30 -50.87
N GLU A 23 -9.65 -34.86 -51.12
CA GLU A 23 -8.70 -34.38 -50.08
C GLU A 23 -9.24 -33.13 -49.36
N LYS A 24 -9.81 -32.17 -50.07
CA LYS A 24 -10.46 -31.00 -49.48
C LYS A 24 -11.73 -31.39 -48.67
N LYS A 25 -12.47 -32.37 -49.07
CA LYS A 25 -13.61 -32.88 -48.30
C LYS A 25 -13.15 -33.60 -47.02
N ASP A 26 -12.07 -34.37 -47.10
CA ASP A 26 -11.54 -35.08 -45.94
C ASP A 26 -10.91 -34.11 -44.94
N ILE A 27 -10.20 -33.09 -45.39
CA ILE A 27 -9.71 -32.00 -44.56
C ILE A 27 -10.86 -31.23 -43.89
N ARG A 28 -11.92 -30.91 -44.62
CA ARG A 28 -13.12 -30.27 -44.03
C ARG A 28 -13.78 -31.15 -42.98
N ARG A 29 -13.91 -32.46 -43.22
CA ARG A 29 -14.45 -33.42 -42.24
C ARG A 29 -13.60 -33.52 -41.00
N LYS A 30 -12.26 -33.60 -41.16
CA LYS A 30 -11.32 -33.63 -40.04
C LYS A 30 -11.36 -32.32 -39.23
N MET A 31 -11.43 -31.16 -39.95
CA MET A 31 -11.61 -29.85 -39.27
C MET A 31 -12.95 -29.79 -38.50
N GLN A 32 -14.06 -30.26 -39.12
CA GLN A 32 -15.36 -30.26 -38.47
C GLN A 32 -15.42 -31.22 -37.28
N TYR A 33 -14.71 -32.37 -37.36
CA TYR A 33 -14.55 -33.30 -36.22
C TYR A 33 -13.74 -32.66 -35.10
N ILE A 34 -12.62 -32.02 -35.41
CA ILE A 34 -11.77 -31.32 -34.41
C ILE A 34 -12.57 -30.16 -33.77
N LEU A 35 -13.34 -29.39 -34.55
CA LEU A 35 -14.16 -28.29 -34.05
C LEU A 35 -15.32 -28.77 -33.14
N ASN A 36 -15.78 -30.01 -33.32
CA ASN A 36 -16.82 -30.60 -32.49
C ASN A 36 -16.27 -31.42 -31.31
N MET A 37 -14.93 -31.63 -31.22
CA MET A 37 -14.33 -32.24 -30.05
C MET A 37 -14.39 -31.26 -28.84
N ARG A 38 -14.98 -31.74 -27.77
CA ARG A 38 -15.00 -31.01 -26.54
C ARG A 38 -13.55 -30.94 -25.95
N PRO A 39 -13.02 -29.73 -25.66
CA PRO A 39 -11.70 -29.62 -25.07
C PRO A 39 -11.64 -30.31 -23.70
N VAL A 40 -10.46 -30.83 -23.33
CA VAL A 40 -10.21 -31.31 -21.96
C VAL A 40 -10.46 -30.16 -20.97
N PHE A 41 -11.08 -30.47 -19.84
CA PHE A 41 -11.42 -29.47 -18.83
C PHE A 41 -10.15 -28.73 -18.35
N ASN A 42 -10.14 -27.42 -18.54
CA ASN A 42 -9.04 -26.54 -18.21
C ASN A 42 -9.39 -25.65 -17.02
N LYS A 43 -8.95 -26.03 -15.83
CA LYS A 43 -9.20 -25.31 -14.59
C LYS A 43 -8.52 -23.94 -14.57
N GLU A 44 -7.37 -23.79 -15.24
CA GLU A 44 -6.61 -22.53 -15.27
C GLU A 44 -7.28 -21.44 -16.09
N ALA A 45 -8.26 -21.79 -16.93
CA ALA A 45 -9.05 -20.84 -17.69
C ALA A 45 -10.22 -20.24 -16.90
N LEU A 46 -10.57 -20.84 -15.76
CA LEU A 46 -11.63 -20.34 -14.89
C LEU A 46 -11.16 -19.06 -14.20
N PHE A 47 -11.97 -17.99 -14.29
CA PHE A 47 -11.62 -16.72 -13.66
C PHE A 47 -12.83 -15.84 -13.37
N SER A 48 -12.85 -15.24 -12.21
CA SER A 48 -13.67 -14.11 -11.80
C SER A 48 -12.99 -13.42 -10.60
N ASP A 49 -13.23 -12.14 -10.44
CA ASP A 49 -12.76 -11.38 -9.29
C ASP A 49 -13.72 -10.25 -8.92
N GLY A 50 -13.32 -9.35 -8.02
CA GLY A 50 -14.12 -8.21 -7.60
C GLY A 50 -13.91 -6.93 -8.40
N THR A 51 -13.15 -6.97 -9.51
CA THR A 51 -12.92 -5.79 -10.35
C THR A 51 -14.17 -5.41 -11.16
N GLU A 52 -14.21 -4.17 -11.63
CA GLU A 52 -15.36 -3.66 -12.41
C GLU A 52 -15.68 -4.49 -13.66
N TYR A 53 -14.67 -5.16 -14.25
CA TYR A 53 -14.88 -6.03 -15.42
C TYR A 53 -15.65 -7.31 -15.08
N TYR A 54 -15.46 -7.86 -13.87
CA TYR A 54 -16.12 -9.10 -13.44
C TYR A 54 -17.30 -8.87 -12.49
N ARG A 55 -17.38 -7.70 -11.85
CA ARG A 55 -18.47 -7.31 -10.95
C ARG A 55 -18.82 -5.84 -11.14
N SER A 56 -19.93 -5.55 -11.80
CA SER A 56 -20.34 -4.18 -12.12
C SER A 56 -21.73 -3.85 -11.57
N PRO A 57 -21.87 -2.80 -10.73
CA PRO A 57 -20.79 -2.00 -10.15
C PRO A 57 -19.93 -2.81 -9.19
N SER A 58 -18.63 -2.50 -9.11
CA SER A 58 -17.69 -3.17 -8.19
C SER A 58 -17.91 -2.79 -6.72
N GLU A 59 -18.44 -1.59 -6.49
CA GLU A 59 -18.76 -1.02 -5.16
C GLU A 59 -20.27 -0.67 -5.10
N PRO A 60 -21.17 -1.67 -5.02
CA PRO A 60 -22.61 -1.43 -5.07
C PRO A 60 -23.14 -0.91 -3.74
N LYS A 61 -24.25 -0.16 -3.82
CA LYS A 61 -25.07 0.23 -2.67
C LYS A 61 -26.21 -0.75 -2.48
N ALA A 62 -26.83 -0.74 -1.29
CA ALA A 62 -28.04 -1.50 -1.05
C ALA A 62 -29.15 -1.12 -2.04
N GLY A 63 -29.76 -2.12 -2.66
CA GLY A 63 -30.77 -1.96 -3.72
C GLY A 63 -30.21 -1.97 -5.14
N ASP A 64 -28.89 -1.87 -5.33
CA ASP A 64 -28.29 -1.93 -6.66
C ASP A 64 -28.40 -3.32 -7.27
N THR A 65 -28.54 -3.34 -8.60
CA THR A 65 -28.41 -4.56 -9.39
C THR A 65 -26.97 -4.71 -9.85
N VAL A 66 -26.33 -5.79 -9.41
CA VAL A 66 -24.93 -6.12 -9.73
C VAL A 66 -24.90 -7.19 -10.81
N THR A 67 -24.17 -6.94 -11.90
CA THR A 67 -23.84 -7.95 -12.91
C THR A 67 -22.54 -8.63 -12.53
N ILE A 68 -22.59 -9.94 -12.30
CA ILE A 68 -21.42 -10.78 -12.03
C ILE A 68 -21.09 -11.59 -13.27
N LYS A 69 -19.81 -11.60 -13.65
CA LYS A 69 -19.28 -12.26 -14.84
C LYS A 69 -18.30 -13.37 -14.43
N PHE A 70 -18.32 -14.48 -15.16
CA PHE A 70 -17.41 -15.60 -14.97
C PHE A 70 -16.83 -16.04 -16.31
N ARG A 71 -15.53 -16.31 -16.37
CA ARG A 71 -14.81 -16.74 -17.57
C ARG A 71 -14.45 -18.21 -17.50
N THR A 72 -14.59 -18.91 -18.65
CA THR A 72 -14.14 -20.30 -18.85
C THR A 72 -13.40 -20.41 -20.19
N GLN A 73 -12.68 -21.50 -20.44
CA GLN A 73 -12.20 -21.77 -21.80
C GLN A 73 -13.42 -22.02 -22.71
N ARG A 74 -13.29 -21.67 -23.99
CA ARG A 74 -14.35 -21.87 -24.99
C ARG A 74 -14.83 -23.33 -25.05
N ASN A 75 -16.13 -23.54 -24.98
CA ASN A 75 -16.80 -24.83 -25.03
C ASN A 75 -16.26 -25.84 -24.03
N ASN A 76 -15.91 -25.40 -22.80
CA ASN A 76 -15.17 -26.20 -21.83
C ASN A 76 -16.00 -26.64 -20.61
N VAL A 77 -17.17 -26.05 -20.37
CA VAL A 77 -18.05 -26.38 -19.24
C VAL A 77 -19.49 -26.66 -19.69
N ASP A 78 -20.24 -27.39 -18.89
CA ASP A 78 -21.68 -27.64 -19.18
C ASP A 78 -22.54 -26.50 -18.65
N SER A 79 -22.23 -26.02 -17.48
CA SER A 79 -22.95 -24.93 -16.81
C SER A 79 -22.11 -24.30 -15.70
N VAL A 80 -22.38 -23.03 -15.45
CA VAL A 80 -21.85 -22.25 -14.32
C VAL A 80 -23.04 -21.76 -13.51
N TYR A 81 -22.94 -21.87 -12.19
CA TYR A 81 -23.95 -21.37 -11.26
C TYR A 81 -23.28 -20.39 -10.28
N LEU A 82 -23.96 -19.30 -9.98
CA LEU A 82 -23.68 -18.49 -8.80
C LEU A 82 -24.49 -19.06 -7.64
N VAL A 83 -23.83 -19.31 -6.53
CA VAL A 83 -24.44 -19.88 -5.31
C VAL A 83 -24.21 -18.93 -4.13
N SER A 84 -25.28 -18.67 -3.37
CA SER A 84 -25.26 -17.82 -2.18
C SER A 84 -26.28 -18.35 -1.16
N GLY A 85 -25.85 -19.02 -0.11
CA GLY A 85 -26.75 -19.71 0.81
C GLY A 85 -27.70 -20.66 0.08
N ASN A 86 -29.02 -20.40 0.18
CA ASN A 86 -30.05 -21.18 -0.51
C ASN A 86 -30.29 -20.76 -1.96
N LEU A 87 -29.73 -19.65 -2.41
CA LEU A 87 -29.83 -19.19 -3.78
C LEU A 87 -28.82 -19.96 -4.64
N ARG A 88 -29.31 -20.63 -5.68
CA ARG A 88 -28.49 -21.26 -6.73
C ARG A 88 -29.05 -20.84 -8.09
N LYS A 89 -28.34 -19.90 -8.76
CA LYS A 89 -28.79 -19.29 -10.01
C LYS A 89 -27.86 -19.69 -11.15
N GLN A 90 -28.37 -20.30 -12.19
CA GLN A 90 -27.58 -20.59 -13.39
C GLN A 90 -27.20 -19.29 -14.08
N MET A 91 -25.92 -19.18 -14.45
CA MET A 91 -25.42 -18.06 -15.22
C MET A 91 -25.71 -18.26 -16.72
N GLU A 92 -26.04 -17.17 -17.38
CA GLU A 92 -26.32 -17.18 -18.79
C GLU A 92 -25.04 -16.95 -19.61
N TYR A 93 -24.86 -17.73 -20.68
CA TYR A 93 -23.81 -17.46 -21.65
C TYR A 93 -24.00 -16.08 -22.25
N SER A 94 -22.98 -15.26 -22.29
CA SER A 94 -23.04 -13.88 -22.81
C SER A 94 -22.27 -13.70 -24.11
N GLU A 95 -21.02 -14.16 -24.17
CA GLU A 95 -20.14 -13.95 -25.32
C GLU A 95 -18.98 -14.93 -25.35
N THR A 96 -18.33 -15.08 -26.52
CA THR A 96 -17.04 -15.72 -26.68
C THR A 96 -16.04 -14.69 -27.18
N GLU A 97 -14.94 -14.50 -26.44
CA GLU A 97 -13.88 -13.57 -26.79
C GLU A 97 -12.49 -14.17 -26.49
N SER A 98 -11.51 -13.97 -27.38
CA SER A 98 -10.11 -14.42 -27.22
C SER A 98 -9.93 -15.91 -26.88
N GLY A 99 -10.92 -16.77 -27.22
CA GLY A 99 -10.88 -18.21 -26.91
C GLY A 99 -11.49 -18.57 -25.54
N PHE A 100 -12.20 -17.65 -24.93
CA PHE A 100 -12.94 -17.84 -23.68
C PHE A 100 -14.43 -17.63 -23.87
N ASP A 101 -15.23 -18.39 -23.13
CA ASP A 101 -16.66 -18.17 -22.96
C ASP A 101 -16.89 -17.42 -21.65
N TYR A 102 -17.77 -16.43 -21.72
CA TYR A 102 -18.19 -15.62 -20.58
C TYR A 102 -19.65 -15.91 -20.22
N TYR A 103 -19.88 -16.01 -18.93
CA TYR A 103 -21.22 -16.22 -18.35
C TYR A 103 -21.54 -15.06 -17.43
N THR A 104 -22.79 -14.61 -17.41
CA THR A 104 -23.24 -13.49 -16.58
C THR A 104 -24.49 -13.85 -15.80
N VAL A 105 -24.63 -13.19 -14.65
CA VAL A 105 -25.84 -13.23 -13.84
C VAL A 105 -26.04 -11.88 -13.18
N GLN A 106 -27.30 -11.45 -13.06
CA GLN A 106 -27.66 -10.26 -12.30
C GLN A 106 -28.24 -10.66 -10.95
N ILE A 107 -27.80 -9.97 -9.90
CA ILE A 107 -28.31 -10.08 -8.53
C ILE A 107 -28.65 -8.69 -8.01
N THR A 108 -29.63 -8.59 -7.13
CA THR A 108 -29.88 -7.35 -6.39
C THR A 108 -29.32 -7.54 -4.98
N VAL A 109 -28.40 -6.65 -4.56
CA VAL A 109 -27.81 -6.69 -3.22
C VAL A 109 -28.71 -5.99 -2.21
N GLY A 110 -28.88 -6.59 -1.04
CA GLY A 110 -29.60 -6.00 0.08
C GLY A 110 -28.71 -5.12 0.97
N GLU A 111 -29.12 -4.89 2.21
CA GLU A 111 -28.31 -4.17 3.21
C GLU A 111 -27.23 -5.07 3.83
N ALA A 112 -27.47 -6.39 3.89
CA ALA A 112 -26.56 -7.34 4.47
C ALA A 112 -25.44 -7.74 3.48
N VAL A 113 -24.30 -8.19 4.02
CA VAL A 113 -23.20 -8.74 3.24
C VAL A 113 -23.70 -9.88 2.35
N PHE A 114 -23.39 -9.80 1.07
CA PHE A 114 -23.75 -10.83 0.09
C PHE A 114 -22.53 -11.72 -0.18
N ARG A 115 -22.58 -12.99 0.28
CA ARG A 115 -21.53 -14.01 0.09
C ARG A 115 -21.91 -14.90 -1.07
N TYR A 116 -20.96 -15.20 -1.96
CA TYR A 116 -21.19 -16.07 -3.09
C TYR A 116 -19.92 -16.79 -3.56
N TYR A 117 -20.14 -17.91 -4.23
CA TYR A 117 -19.12 -18.65 -4.98
C TYR A 117 -19.71 -19.15 -6.29
N PHE A 118 -18.85 -19.71 -7.14
CA PHE A 118 -19.28 -20.33 -8.39
C PHE A 118 -19.19 -21.84 -8.31
N GLU A 119 -20.24 -22.54 -8.78
CA GLU A 119 -20.26 -23.98 -9.01
C GLU A 119 -20.16 -24.25 -10.51
N ILE A 120 -19.13 -24.99 -10.94
CA ILE A 120 -18.86 -25.28 -12.34
C ILE A 120 -19.05 -26.78 -12.58
N ARG A 121 -19.80 -27.13 -13.63
CA ARG A 121 -20.05 -28.51 -14.02
C ARG A 121 -19.44 -28.83 -15.37
N TYR A 122 -18.77 -29.97 -15.45
CA TYR A 122 -18.18 -30.55 -16.63
C TYR A 122 -18.34 -32.07 -16.60
N GLY A 123 -19.30 -32.63 -17.37
CA GLY A 123 -19.64 -34.08 -17.34
C GLY A 123 -20.04 -34.51 -15.92
N SER A 124 -19.29 -35.44 -15.36
CA SER A 124 -19.46 -35.91 -13.97
C SER A 124 -18.66 -35.13 -12.95
N VAL A 125 -17.83 -34.17 -13.37
CA VAL A 125 -16.98 -33.35 -12.48
C VAL A 125 -17.75 -32.10 -12.07
N THR A 126 -17.77 -31.83 -10.77
CA THR A 126 -18.16 -30.54 -10.20
C THR A 126 -16.94 -29.95 -9.48
N CYS A 127 -16.64 -28.70 -9.73
CA CYS A 127 -15.67 -27.94 -8.97
C CYS A 127 -16.24 -26.58 -8.59
N TYR A 128 -15.59 -25.92 -7.68
CA TYR A 128 -15.98 -24.63 -7.13
C TYR A 128 -14.90 -23.60 -7.46
N TYR A 129 -15.31 -22.34 -7.55
CA TYR A 129 -14.41 -21.21 -7.71
C TYR A 129 -14.78 -20.15 -6.65
N ASN A 130 -13.82 -19.80 -5.85
CA ASN A 130 -13.95 -18.86 -4.73
C ASN A 130 -12.83 -17.80 -4.79
N ASN A 131 -12.67 -17.01 -3.76
CA ASN A 131 -11.71 -15.91 -3.71
C ASN A 131 -10.21 -16.35 -3.75
N LEU A 132 -9.92 -17.65 -3.53
CA LEU A 132 -8.58 -18.22 -3.77
C LEU A 132 -8.42 -18.90 -5.12
N GLY A 133 -9.50 -19.02 -5.89
CA GLY A 133 -9.53 -19.68 -7.19
C GLY A 133 -10.26 -21.03 -7.17
N VAL A 134 -9.78 -22.01 -7.95
CA VAL A 134 -10.45 -23.31 -8.13
C VAL A 134 -10.23 -24.24 -6.93
N SER A 135 -11.33 -24.83 -6.45
CA SER A 135 -11.33 -25.86 -5.40
C SER A 135 -12.20 -27.04 -5.80
N MET A 136 -11.92 -28.24 -5.26
CA MET A 136 -12.78 -29.43 -5.42
C MET A 136 -13.82 -29.54 -4.32
N GLU A 137 -13.68 -28.76 -3.23
CA GLU A 137 -14.59 -28.68 -2.10
C GLU A 137 -14.96 -27.23 -1.85
N HIS A 138 -16.19 -26.98 -1.40
CA HIS A 138 -16.63 -25.65 -1.02
C HIS A 138 -16.25 -25.38 0.43
N GLU A 139 -15.64 -24.22 0.66
CA GLU A 139 -15.32 -23.67 1.99
C GLU A 139 -15.94 -22.26 2.09
N GLU A 140 -16.97 -22.10 2.92
CA GLU A 140 -17.72 -20.84 3.07
C GLU A 140 -16.81 -19.64 3.41
N ARG A 141 -15.75 -19.84 4.20
CA ARG A 141 -14.78 -18.79 4.56
C ARG A 141 -14.00 -18.23 3.36
N LEU A 142 -14.07 -18.89 2.21
CA LEU A 142 -13.37 -18.51 0.99
C LEU A 142 -14.31 -17.89 -0.06
N ASP A 143 -15.58 -17.71 0.26
CA ASP A 143 -16.56 -17.10 -0.63
C ASP A 143 -16.16 -15.65 -0.96
N PHE A 144 -16.59 -15.19 -2.13
CA PHE A 144 -16.54 -13.76 -2.44
C PHE A 144 -17.55 -13.02 -1.58
N GLU A 145 -17.20 -11.81 -1.16
CA GLU A 145 -18.06 -10.96 -0.37
C GLU A 145 -18.31 -9.62 -1.06
N ILE A 146 -19.53 -9.14 -0.93
CA ILE A 146 -19.94 -7.79 -1.31
C ILE A 146 -20.47 -7.12 -0.05
N TYR A 147 -19.85 -6.03 0.35
CA TYR A 147 -20.30 -5.15 1.43
C TYR A 147 -21.01 -3.95 0.81
N PRO A 148 -22.37 -3.90 0.80
CA PRO A 148 -23.11 -2.83 0.16
C PRO A 148 -22.82 -1.48 0.84
N GLY A 149 -22.42 -0.48 0.05
CA GLY A 149 -22.03 0.84 0.55
C GLY A 149 -20.57 0.98 1.00
N PHE A 150 -19.78 -0.09 0.87
CA PHE A 150 -18.34 0.04 1.02
C PHE A 150 -17.73 0.59 -0.27
N ASP A 151 -17.73 1.91 -0.38
CA ASP A 151 -17.12 2.65 -1.50
C ASP A 151 -15.91 3.45 -1.01
N THR A 152 -14.92 3.56 -1.88
CA THR A 152 -13.67 4.27 -1.61
C THR A 152 -13.47 5.42 -2.60
N PRO A 153 -12.84 6.54 -2.17
CA PRO A 153 -12.65 7.68 -3.06
C PRO A 153 -11.84 7.31 -4.31
N LYS A 154 -12.33 7.69 -5.48
CA LYS A 154 -11.68 7.37 -6.75
C LYS A 154 -10.23 7.85 -6.84
N TRP A 155 -9.93 9.00 -6.24
CA TRP A 155 -8.58 9.57 -6.25
C TRP A 155 -7.56 8.68 -5.52
N ALA A 156 -8.00 7.86 -4.56
CA ALA A 156 -7.13 7.02 -3.75
C ALA A 156 -6.78 5.68 -4.43
N LYS A 157 -7.60 5.23 -5.41
CA LYS A 157 -7.38 3.94 -6.09
C LYS A 157 -6.08 3.96 -6.88
N GLY A 158 -5.11 3.16 -6.43
CA GLY A 158 -3.77 3.09 -7.01
C GLY A 158 -3.01 4.42 -6.98
N ALA A 159 -3.32 5.34 -6.07
CA ALA A 159 -2.62 6.61 -6.00
C ALA A 159 -1.17 6.43 -5.54
N VAL A 160 -0.24 7.08 -6.23
CA VAL A 160 1.17 7.08 -5.84
C VAL A 160 1.37 7.96 -4.63
N MET A 161 1.71 7.35 -3.50
CA MET A 161 1.93 8.03 -2.22
C MET A 161 3.41 8.25 -1.93
N TYR A 162 3.73 9.26 -1.16
CA TYR A 162 5.08 9.58 -0.71
C TYR A 162 5.07 9.89 0.79
N GLN A 163 5.69 9.02 1.59
CA GLN A 163 5.77 9.17 3.04
C GLN A 163 6.96 10.04 3.43
N ILE A 164 6.73 11.07 4.22
CA ILE A 164 7.75 12.01 4.68
C ILE A 164 7.90 11.96 6.21
N TYR A 165 9.10 11.62 6.68
CA TYR A 165 9.52 11.84 8.05
C TYR A 165 10.09 13.26 8.15
N VAL A 166 9.31 14.19 8.69
CA VAL A 166 9.50 15.63 8.52
C VAL A 166 10.86 16.11 8.99
N ASP A 167 11.30 15.74 10.21
CA ASP A 167 12.60 16.14 10.80
C ASP A 167 13.81 15.80 9.92
N ARG A 168 13.66 14.83 8.99
CA ARG A 168 14.76 14.28 8.20
C ARG A 168 14.66 14.60 6.70
N PHE A 169 13.66 15.40 6.28
CA PHE A 169 13.46 15.66 4.87
C PHE A 169 14.23 16.90 4.37
N LEU A 170 13.98 18.06 4.92
CA LEU A 170 14.72 19.30 4.64
C LEU A 170 14.45 20.36 5.71
N ASN A 171 15.51 20.97 6.23
CA ASN A 171 15.40 22.19 7.03
C ASN A 171 15.14 23.39 6.12
N GLY A 172 13.95 23.98 6.20
CA GLY A 172 13.52 25.12 5.40
C GLY A 172 13.53 26.44 6.16
N ASP A 173 13.47 26.40 7.49
CA ASP A 173 13.47 27.56 8.39
C ASP A 173 14.30 27.27 9.66
N PRO A 174 15.61 27.52 9.64
CA PRO A 174 16.46 27.25 10.82
C PRO A 174 16.09 28.02 12.11
N THR A 175 15.18 28.98 12.02
CA THR A 175 14.73 29.76 13.19
C THR A 175 13.78 28.99 14.09
N ASN A 176 13.20 27.90 13.60
CA ASN A 176 12.30 27.03 14.37
C ASN A 176 12.99 25.78 14.95
N ASP A 177 14.28 25.57 14.66
CA ASP A 177 15.02 24.37 15.09
C ASP A 177 14.98 24.17 16.61
N VAL A 178 14.84 22.90 17.03
CA VAL A 178 15.10 22.51 18.42
C VAL A 178 16.56 22.74 18.72
N VAL A 179 16.86 23.53 19.75
CA VAL A 179 18.26 23.79 20.16
C VAL A 179 18.73 22.77 21.20
N THR A 180 20.04 22.59 21.29
CA THR A 180 20.63 21.68 22.28
C THR A 180 20.32 22.16 23.71
N GLY A 181 19.75 21.25 24.53
CA GLY A 181 19.34 21.56 25.90
C GLY A 181 18.00 22.30 26.01
N GLU A 182 17.24 22.43 24.95
CA GLU A 182 15.95 23.12 24.99
C GLU A 182 15.01 22.52 26.04
N TYR A 183 15.03 21.19 26.17
CA TYR A 183 14.35 20.41 27.22
C TYR A 183 15.03 19.06 27.40
N ALA A 184 14.60 18.30 28.42
CA ALA A 184 15.02 16.92 28.66
C ALA A 184 13.94 15.93 28.20
N TYR A 185 14.34 14.88 27.48
CA TYR A 185 13.47 13.81 27.05
C TYR A 185 14.10 12.44 27.32
N ILE A 186 13.37 11.56 28.02
CA ILE A 186 13.89 10.25 28.48
C ILE A 186 15.24 10.40 29.20
N GLY A 187 15.28 11.31 30.20
CA GLY A 187 16.40 11.50 31.09
C GLY A 187 17.63 12.23 30.54
N GLU A 188 17.60 12.66 29.27
CA GLU A 188 18.72 13.37 28.64
C GLU A 188 18.24 14.62 27.90
N LEU A 189 19.16 15.55 27.63
CA LEU A 189 18.87 16.79 26.93
C LEU A 189 18.61 16.57 25.44
N SER A 190 17.71 17.38 24.86
CA SER A 190 17.55 17.49 23.41
C SER A 190 18.86 17.92 22.74
N SER A 191 19.11 17.47 21.52
CA SER A 191 20.33 17.75 20.77
C SER A 191 20.02 18.19 19.35
N GLN A 192 20.44 19.40 19.00
CA GLN A 192 20.45 19.87 17.63
C GLN A 192 21.57 19.21 16.85
N VAL A 193 21.27 18.70 15.67
CA VAL A 193 22.23 18.09 14.75
C VAL A 193 22.71 19.11 13.73
N GLU A 194 23.96 19.57 13.90
CA GLU A 194 24.56 20.56 12.97
C GLU A 194 24.93 19.96 11.60
N ASN A 195 25.32 18.69 11.59
CA ASN A 195 25.68 18.00 10.34
C ASN A 195 24.50 17.22 9.78
N TRP A 196 23.86 17.75 8.77
CA TRP A 196 22.71 17.11 8.09
C TRP A 196 22.96 15.64 7.70
N SER A 197 24.21 15.28 7.40
CA SER A 197 24.57 13.91 6.98
C SER A 197 24.96 12.99 8.13
N LYS A 198 24.84 13.44 9.40
CA LYS A 198 25.07 12.57 10.55
C LYS A 198 24.14 11.35 10.49
N ILE A 199 24.65 10.19 10.82
CA ILE A 199 23.83 8.99 11.01
C ILE A 199 23.15 9.07 12.39
N PRO A 200 21.85 8.71 12.51
CA PRO A 200 21.17 8.70 13.81
C PRO A 200 21.86 7.82 14.83
N ALA A 201 21.96 8.29 16.08
CA ALA A 201 22.46 7.47 17.18
C ALA A 201 21.45 6.38 17.56
N VAL A 202 21.90 5.33 18.28
CA VAL A 202 21.03 4.23 18.76
C VAL A 202 19.82 4.74 19.56
N MET A 203 20.02 5.83 20.35
CA MET A 203 18.95 6.53 21.05
C MET A 203 18.66 7.89 20.40
N GLY A 204 18.50 7.89 19.07
CA GLY A 204 18.37 9.09 18.26
C GLY A 204 17.04 9.85 18.39
N VAL A 205 16.14 9.46 19.28
CA VAL A 205 14.82 10.11 19.48
C VAL A 205 14.92 11.58 19.94
N ARG A 206 16.06 11.97 20.48
CA ARG A 206 16.39 13.33 20.97
C ARG A 206 17.24 14.15 20.01
N GLU A 207 17.63 13.57 18.88
CA GLU A 207 18.44 14.22 17.85
C GLU A 207 17.56 14.88 16.80
N PHE A 208 17.60 16.19 16.70
CA PHE A 208 16.78 16.97 15.78
C PHE A 208 17.65 17.52 14.65
N TYR A 209 17.24 17.19 13.40
CA TYR A 209 17.91 17.63 12.18
C TYR A 209 17.31 18.93 11.64
N GLY A 210 16.16 19.34 12.17
CA GLY A 210 15.51 20.60 11.84
C GLY A 210 14.69 20.55 10.55
N GLY A 211 14.38 19.39 10.00
CA GLY A 211 13.43 19.29 8.89
C GLY A 211 12.03 19.80 9.32
N ASP A 212 11.35 20.54 8.42
CA ASP A 212 10.14 21.26 8.75
C ASP A 212 9.15 21.37 7.57
N LEU A 213 7.98 21.98 7.81
CA LEU A 213 6.95 22.19 6.79
C LEU A 213 7.39 23.17 5.69
N GLN A 214 8.25 24.14 6.02
CA GLN A 214 8.81 25.03 5.01
C GLN A 214 9.75 24.29 4.07
N GLY A 215 10.52 23.33 4.59
CA GLY A 215 11.38 22.45 3.80
C GLY A 215 10.57 21.58 2.83
N ILE A 216 9.43 21.01 3.29
CA ILE A 216 8.51 20.30 2.41
C ILE A 216 7.98 21.24 1.32
N MET A 217 7.53 22.43 1.70
CA MET A 217 7.02 23.44 0.74
C MET A 217 8.08 23.78 -0.33
N ASN A 218 9.33 23.92 0.06
CA ASN A 218 10.46 24.20 -0.82
C ASN A 218 10.76 23.06 -1.80
N LYS A 219 10.30 21.83 -1.52
CA LYS A 219 10.53 20.62 -2.31
C LYS A 219 9.29 20.09 -3.02
N LEU A 220 8.18 20.81 -3.02
CA LEU A 220 6.98 20.39 -3.73
C LEU A 220 7.18 20.22 -5.24
N ASP A 221 8.09 20.98 -5.86
CA ASP A 221 8.44 20.80 -7.27
C ASP A 221 9.14 19.46 -7.51
N TYR A 222 10.05 19.06 -6.62
CA TYR A 222 10.70 17.74 -6.66
C TYR A 222 9.69 16.61 -6.51
N ILE A 223 8.82 16.69 -5.51
CA ILE A 223 7.79 15.69 -5.22
C ILE A 223 6.83 15.55 -6.40
N GLN A 224 6.42 16.66 -7.01
CA GLN A 224 5.56 16.68 -8.19
C GLN A 224 6.26 16.09 -9.42
N ASP A 225 7.54 16.42 -9.65
CA ASP A 225 8.35 15.91 -10.75
C ASP A 225 8.63 14.39 -10.62
N LEU A 226 8.71 13.88 -9.40
CA LEU A 226 8.75 12.44 -9.13
C LEU A 226 7.46 11.73 -9.58
N GLY A 227 6.34 12.46 -9.66
CA GLY A 227 5.04 11.96 -10.09
C GLY A 227 4.12 11.56 -8.94
N VAL A 228 4.40 11.98 -7.72
CA VAL A 228 3.59 11.74 -6.52
C VAL A 228 2.20 12.35 -6.65
N GLU A 229 1.19 11.61 -6.20
CA GLU A 229 -0.21 12.03 -6.17
C GLU A 229 -0.69 12.34 -4.75
N VAL A 230 -0.07 11.74 -3.72
CA VAL A 230 -0.45 11.90 -2.31
C VAL A 230 0.78 12.04 -1.44
N ILE A 231 0.82 13.04 -0.56
CA ILE A 231 1.85 13.17 0.47
C ILE A 231 1.28 12.63 1.79
N TYR A 232 1.96 11.66 2.39
CA TYR A 232 1.67 11.20 3.75
C TYR A 232 2.75 11.74 4.70
N LEU A 233 2.35 12.52 5.69
CA LEU A 233 3.24 13.04 6.72
C LEU A 233 3.18 12.17 7.97
N ASN A 234 4.33 11.69 8.46
CA ASN A 234 4.45 11.21 9.82
C ASN A 234 3.97 12.30 10.80
N PRO A 235 3.67 12.01 12.08
CA PRO A 235 3.02 12.96 12.98
C PRO A 235 3.65 14.35 12.98
N ILE A 236 2.82 15.39 12.96
CA ILE A 236 3.25 16.80 12.92
C ILE A 236 2.76 17.63 14.10
N PHE A 237 1.96 17.05 14.97
CA PHE A 237 1.42 17.75 16.12
C PHE A 237 2.50 18.02 17.19
N VAL A 238 2.26 18.98 18.07
CA VAL A 238 3.20 19.32 19.15
C VAL A 238 3.60 18.04 19.88
N SER A 239 4.90 17.78 19.97
CA SER A 239 5.46 16.57 20.59
C SER A 239 6.95 16.76 20.92
N PRO A 240 7.46 16.18 22.03
CA PRO A 240 8.85 16.36 22.45
C PRO A 240 9.85 15.49 21.68
N SER A 241 9.44 14.41 21.03
CA SER A 241 10.34 13.58 20.23
C SER A 241 10.43 14.04 18.78
N ASN A 242 11.47 13.60 18.07
CA ASN A 242 11.59 13.85 16.64
C ASN A 242 10.62 13.00 15.80
N HIS A 243 10.12 11.87 16.33
CA HIS A 243 9.12 11.02 15.66
C HIS A 243 7.68 11.48 15.88
N LYS A 244 7.42 12.24 16.94
CA LYS A 244 6.14 12.85 17.31
C LYS A 244 4.95 11.90 17.52
N TYR A 245 5.22 10.61 17.78
CA TYR A 245 4.20 9.65 18.22
C TYR A 245 3.80 9.81 19.69
N ASP A 246 4.45 10.71 20.43
CA ASP A 246 4.15 11.11 21.78
C ASP A 246 3.47 12.47 21.83
N CYS A 247 2.29 12.56 21.22
CA CYS A 247 1.55 13.80 21.01
C CYS A 247 1.31 14.58 22.31
N GLN A 248 1.67 15.86 22.28
CA GLN A 248 1.51 16.81 23.38
C GLN A 248 0.23 17.67 23.24
N ASP A 249 -0.14 18.04 22.00
CA ASP A 249 -1.36 18.79 21.71
C ASP A 249 -1.87 18.47 20.31
N TYR A 250 -3.06 17.87 20.22
CA TYR A 250 -3.70 17.49 18.94
C TYR A 250 -4.30 18.65 18.16
N ASP A 251 -4.39 19.84 18.77
CA ASP A 251 -5.01 21.01 18.14
C ASP A 251 -4.04 21.81 17.29
N TYR A 252 -2.74 21.61 17.46
CA TYR A 252 -1.72 22.44 16.85
C TYR A 252 -0.57 21.64 16.26
N VAL A 253 -0.11 22.12 15.10
CA VAL A 253 1.16 21.71 14.52
C VAL A 253 2.30 22.19 15.42
N ASP A 254 3.31 21.34 15.59
CA ASP A 254 4.49 21.68 16.38
C ASP A 254 5.18 22.94 15.86
N PRO A 255 5.41 23.96 16.68
CA PRO A 255 6.12 25.17 16.25
C PRO A 255 7.52 24.91 15.69
N HIS A 256 8.19 23.81 16.10
CA HIS A 256 9.48 23.39 15.54
C HIS A 256 9.36 22.81 14.12
N TYR A 257 8.17 22.45 13.69
CA TYR A 257 7.87 22.12 12.28
C TYR A 257 7.15 23.29 11.58
N GLY A 258 6.59 24.20 12.35
CA GLY A 258 5.79 25.35 11.90
C GLY A 258 6.54 26.65 11.93
N ARG A 259 6.02 27.61 12.72
CA ARG A 259 6.61 28.95 12.89
C ARG A 259 6.68 29.35 14.34
N ILE A 260 7.85 29.83 14.75
CA ILE A 260 8.07 30.48 16.04
C ILE A 260 8.10 32.00 15.79
N VAL A 261 7.03 32.71 16.19
CA VAL A 261 6.91 34.17 16.05
C VAL A 261 7.22 34.92 17.32
N GLU A 262 7.15 34.26 18.48
CA GLU A 262 7.59 34.75 19.77
C GLU A 262 8.52 33.74 20.42
N ASP A 263 9.75 34.12 20.68
CA ASP A 263 10.79 33.29 21.29
C ASP A 263 11.44 34.00 22.49
N CYS A 264 12.36 33.33 23.16
CA CYS A 264 13.27 33.91 24.14
C CYS A 264 14.70 33.43 23.87
N GLU A 265 15.68 34.30 24.17
CA GLU A 265 17.10 33.98 23.96
C GLU A 265 17.65 32.99 25.00
N GLU A 266 17.09 33.04 26.21
CA GLU A 266 17.52 32.22 27.38
C GLU A 266 16.45 31.17 27.69
N GLY A 267 16.77 30.23 28.59
CA GLY A 267 15.82 29.26 29.13
C GLY A 267 15.99 27.84 28.62
N VAL A 268 17.20 27.48 28.18
CA VAL A 268 17.61 26.10 27.92
C VAL A 268 18.11 25.45 29.23
N LEU A 269 17.92 24.14 29.35
CA LEU A 269 18.48 23.34 30.42
C LEU A 269 19.99 23.15 30.22
N CYS A 270 20.75 23.13 31.29
CA CYS A 270 22.21 22.95 31.23
C CYS A 270 22.75 22.10 32.38
N GLY A 271 23.94 21.56 32.21
CA GLY A 271 24.57 20.69 33.19
C GLY A 271 23.72 19.45 33.49
N ASP A 272 23.44 19.22 34.76
CA ASP A 272 22.65 18.08 35.24
C ASP A 272 21.18 18.39 35.42
N ASP A 273 20.71 19.60 35.03
CA ASP A 273 19.28 19.95 35.11
C ASP A 273 18.48 19.16 34.10
N ARG A 274 17.46 18.44 34.59
CA ARG A 274 16.50 17.64 33.79
C ARG A 274 15.05 17.98 34.14
N ASP A 275 14.84 19.03 34.96
CA ASP A 275 13.49 19.50 35.32
C ASP A 275 12.92 20.39 34.20
N ASN A 276 12.05 19.83 33.42
CA ASN A 276 11.41 20.52 32.28
C ASN A 276 10.58 21.74 32.71
N SER A 277 10.20 21.88 33.99
CA SER A 277 9.58 23.11 34.49
C SER A 277 10.54 24.32 34.45
N HIS A 278 11.82 24.12 34.22
CA HIS A 278 12.84 25.16 33.99
C HIS A 278 13.15 25.39 32.49
N ALA A 279 12.60 24.59 31.60
CA ALA A 279 12.82 24.66 30.15
C ALA A 279 12.02 25.83 29.51
N TRP A 280 12.31 27.05 29.94
CA TRP A 280 11.48 28.23 29.60
C TRP A 280 11.42 28.50 28.11
N LYS A 281 12.47 28.21 27.35
CA LYS A 281 12.49 28.35 25.89
C LYS A 281 11.49 27.39 25.25
N TYR A 282 11.55 26.11 25.60
CA TYR A 282 10.61 25.10 25.12
C TYR A 282 9.16 25.45 25.51
N ILE A 283 8.95 25.73 26.81
CA ILE A 283 7.62 26.13 27.30
C ILE A 283 7.08 27.30 26.50
N LYS A 284 7.86 28.36 26.30
CA LYS A 284 7.47 29.54 25.52
C LYS A 284 7.07 29.16 24.08
N ARG A 285 7.87 28.32 23.43
CA ARG A 285 7.67 27.91 22.05
C ARG A 285 6.36 27.11 21.86
N VAL A 286 6.10 26.11 22.75
CA VAL A 286 4.99 25.15 22.58
C VAL A 286 3.70 25.52 23.30
N THR A 287 3.69 26.56 24.16
CA THR A 287 2.48 26.98 24.87
C THR A 287 1.98 28.35 24.41
N ASN A 288 2.79 29.15 23.70
CA ASN A 288 2.40 30.46 23.21
C ASN A 288 1.42 30.32 22.03
N LYS A 289 0.21 30.82 22.20
CA LYS A 289 -0.85 30.70 21.18
C LYS A 289 -0.48 31.33 19.84
N LYS A 290 0.31 32.39 19.77
CA LYS A 290 0.74 32.99 18.52
C LYS A 290 1.64 32.06 17.70
N ASN A 291 2.55 31.31 18.39
CA ASN A 291 3.38 30.30 17.73
C ASN A 291 2.53 29.14 17.21
N LEU A 292 1.61 28.66 18.04
CA LEU A 292 0.72 27.55 17.71
C LEU A 292 -0.20 27.90 16.52
N GLU A 293 -0.81 29.09 16.53
CA GLU A 293 -1.66 29.57 15.45
C GLU A 293 -0.87 29.83 14.16
N ALA A 294 0.32 30.43 14.25
CA ALA A 294 1.17 30.67 13.09
C ALA A 294 1.64 29.35 12.43
N SER A 295 1.85 28.32 13.25
CA SER A 295 2.20 26.98 12.76
C SER A 295 1.02 26.31 12.02
N ASN A 296 -0.19 26.42 12.58
CA ASN A 296 -1.41 25.97 11.91
C ASN A 296 -1.68 26.72 10.60
N GLU A 297 -1.42 28.05 10.57
CA GLU A 297 -1.55 28.84 9.34
C GLU A 297 -0.54 28.41 8.26
N LEU A 298 0.70 28.09 8.64
CA LEU A 298 1.70 27.57 7.69
C LEU A 298 1.26 26.24 7.13
N PHE A 299 0.73 25.34 7.96
CA PHE A 299 0.21 24.06 7.52
C PHE A 299 -0.98 24.21 6.55
N ALA A 300 -1.93 25.11 6.86
CA ALA A 300 -3.04 25.39 5.95
C ALA A 300 -2.54 25.92 4.58
N LYS A 301 -1.48 26.76 4.57
CA LYS A 301 -0.84 27.22 3.33
C LYS A 301 -0.16 26.08 2.57
N LEU A 302 0.52 25.18 3.27
CA LEU A 302 1.15 23.98 2.67
C LEU A 302 0.09 23.10 2.01
N THR A 303 -1.00 22.80 2.71
CA THR A 303 -2.09 21.97 2.16
C THR A 303 -2.73 22.63 0.95
N ALA A 304 -2.99 23.95 0.99
CA ALA A 304 -3.51 24.68 -0.16
C ALA A 304 -2.57 24.61 -1.37
N GLU A 305 -1.25 24.70 -1.16
CA GLU A 305 -0.27 24.62 -2.24
C GLU A 305 -0.16 23.18 -2.81
N ILE A 306 -0.24 22.14 -1.96
CA ILE A 306 -0.31 20.74 -2.38
C ILE A 306 -1.55 20.53 -3.27
N HIS A 307 -2.71 21.01 -2.85
CA HIS A 307 -3.95 20.92 -3.62
C HIS A 307 -3.88 21.71 -4.94
N ARG A 308 -3.27 22.90 -4.92
CA ARG A 308 -3.07 23.69 -6.14
C ARG A 308 -2.27 22.96 -7.21
N ARG A 309 -1.38 22.06 -6.80
CA ARG A 309 -0.58 21.18 -7.67
C ARG A 309 -1.33 19.91 -8.08
N GLY A 310 -2.56 19.70 -7.64
CA GLY A 310 -3.37 18.53 -7.92
C GLY A 310 -3.01 17.31 -7.06
N MET A 311 -2.18 17.48 -6.04
CA MET A 311 -1.81 16.43 -5.09
C MET A 311 -2.75 16.43 -3.88
N LYS A 312 -2.70 15.37 -3.08
CA LYS A 312 -3.45 15.13 -1.85
C LYS A 312 -2.51 15.05 -0.65
N ILE A 313 -3.06 15.14 0.56
CA ILE A 313 -2.30 15.04 1.80
C ILE A 313 -3.03 14.20 2.86
N ILE A 314 -2.29 13.32 3.54
CA ILE A 314 -2.77 12.48 4.64
C ILE A 314 -1.95 12.81 5.89
N LEU A 315 -2.63 12.91 7.04
CA LEU A 315 -2.00 13.06 8.35
C LEU A 315 -1.97 11.75 9.14
N ASP A 316 -1.02 11.69 10.07
CA ASP A 316 -0.89 10.60 11.05
C ASP A 316 -1.66 10.93 12.32
N GLY A 317 -2.59 10.07 12.72
CA GLY A 317 -3.44 10.21 13.90
C GLY A 317 -3.03 9.23 15.00
N VAL A 318 -2.33 9.73 16.01
CA VAL A 318 -1.89 8.95 17.17
C VAL A 318 -2.93 9.06 18.27
N PHE A 319 -3.98 8.23 18.20
CA PHE A 319 -5.15 8.36 19.10
C PHE A 319 -5.23 7.28 20.18
N ASN A 320 -4.39 6.26 20.14
CA ASN A 320 -4.37 5.21 21.17
C ASN A 320 -3.76 5.71 22.49
N HIS A 321 -2.77 6.56 22.42
CA HIS A 321 -2.01 7.11 23.54
C HIS A 321 -1.61 8.56 23.24
N CYS A 322 -1.09 9.25 24.25
CA CYS A 322 -0.47 10.56 24.09
C CYS A 322 0.96 10.54 24.68
N GLY A 323 1.67 11.66 24.62
CA GLY A 323 2.95 11.81 25.28
C GLY A 323 2.83 12.17 26.78
N SER A 324 3.88 11.91 27.56
CA SER A 324 3.96 12.36 28.97
C SER A 324 3.97 13.90 29.11
N PHE A 325 4.37 14.60 28.05
CA PHE A 325 4.33 16.06 27.94
C PHE A 325 2.93 16.61 27.61
N ASN A 326 1.97 15.75 27.26
CA ASN A 326 0.65 16.18 26.82
C ASN A 326 -0.04 17.08 27.86
N LYS A 327 -0.68 18.16 27.38
CA LYS A 327 -1.38 19.15 28.23
C LYS A 327 -2.42 18.55 29.19
N TRP A 328 -2.96 17.40 28.87
CA TRP A 328 -3.93 16.69 29.74
C TRP A 328 -3.25 15.89 30.85
N MET A 329 -2.05 15.34 30.60
CA MET A 329 -1.23 14.61 31.56
C MET A 329 -0.34 15.56 32.34
N ASP A 330 0.47 16.37 31.65
CA ASP A 330 1.47 17.32 32.16
C ASP A 330 2.43 16.72 33.19
N ARG A 331 2.93 15.50 32.91
CA ARG A 331 3.93 14.85 33.76
C ARG A 331 5.20 15.69 33.86
N GLU A 332 5.59 16.34 32.78
CA GLU A 332 6.80 17.13 32.65
C GLU A 332 6.63 18.57 33.14
N ARG A 333 5.45 18.94 33.62
CA ARG A 333 5.11 20.22 34.24
C ARG A 333 5.32 21.43 33.32
N ILE A 334 5.06 21.23 32.02
CA ILE A 334 5.15 22.25 30.98
C ILE A 334 4.04 23.28 31.11
N TYR A 335 2.83 22.82 31.46
CA TYR A 335 1.60 23.63 31.50
C TYR A 335 1.21 24.08 32.91
N GLU A 336 1.76 23.48 33.96
CA GLU A 336 1.34 23.68 35.37
C GLU A 336 1.26 25.16 35.77
N LYS A 337 2.18 26.00 35.24
CA LYS A 337 2.30 27.44 35.59
C LYS A 337 1.88 28.35 34.44
N GLN A 338 1.33 27.82 33.34
CA GLN A 338 0.98 28.63 32.18
C GLN A 338 -0.46 29.14 32.30
N GLU A 339 -0.64 30.44 32.04
CA GLU A 339 -1.97 31.04 32.04
C GLU A 339 -2.82 30.46 30.88
N GLY A 340 -4.09 30.13 31.20
CA GLY A 340 -5.03 29.58 30.24
C GLY A 340 -4.98 28.07 30.07
N TYR A 341 -4.13 27.37 30.81
CA TYR A 341 -4.06 25.91 30.84
C TYR A 341 -4.50 25.36 32.22
N PRO A 342 -5.50 24.47 32.28
CA PRO A 342 -5.80 23.72 33.51
C PRO A 342 -4.62 22.83 33.93
N LYS A 343 -4.55 22.49 35.21
CA LYS A 343 -3.56 21.52 35.70
C LYS A 343 -3.78 20.15 35.07
N GLY A 344 -2.72 19.49 34.65
CA GLY A 344 -2.77 18.15 34.11
C GLY A 344 -3.17 17.08 35.14
N ALA A 345 -3.59 15.93 34.64
CA ALA A 345 -4.04 14.81 35.46
C ALA A 345 -2.95 14.22 36.36
N TYR A 346 -1.68 14.28 35.95
CA TYR A 346 -0.55 13.89 36.78
C TYR A 346 -0.39 14.83 37.97
N VAL A 347 -0.57 16.13 37.75
CA VAL A 347 -0.30 17.19 38.74
C VAL A 347 -1.32 17.19 39.86
N SER A 348 -2.61 16.99 39.55
CA SER A 348 -3.69 17.16 40.52
C SER A 348 -4.84 16.17 40.35
N ALA A 349 -5.36 15.64 41.45
CA ALA A 349 -6.59 14.84 41.47
C ALA A 349 -7.83 15.64 40.99
N ASP A 350 -7.82 16.97 41.14
CA ASP A 350 -8.91 17.86 40.73
C ASP A 350 -8.79 18.33 39.27
N SER A 351 -7.87 17.75 38.50
CA SER A 351 -7.69 18.06 37.08
C SER A 351 -8.98 17.74 36.29
N PRO A 352 -9.43 18.63 35.40
CA PRO A 352 -10.53 18.31 34.50
C PRO A 352 -10.23 17.12 33.59
N TYR A 353 -8.96 16.81 33.38
CA TYR A 353 -8.48 15.70 32.55
C TYR A 353 -8.27 14.39 33.34
N ARG A 354 -8.65 14.37 34.64
CA ARG A 354 -8.41 13.21 35.52
C ARG A 354 -8.89 11.87 34.92
N ASN A 355 -10.05 11.89 34.29
CA ASN A 355 -10.68 10.68 33.72
C ASN A 355 -10.22 10.36 32.29
N PHE A 356 -9.36 11.19 31.68
CA PHE A 356 -8.74 10.90 30.38
C PHE A 356 -7.72 9.77 30.49
N PHE A 357 -7.33 9.42 31.72
CA PHE A 357 -6.35 8.40 32.06
C PHE A 357 -6.85 7.50 33.17
N SER A 358 -6.36 6.27 33.24
CA SER A 358 -6.56 5.35 34.36
C SER A 358 -5.41 5.47 35.34
N PHE A 359 -5.71 5.70 36.62
CA PHE A 359 -4.72 5.75 37.69
C PHE A 359 -4.96 4.63 38.70
N ASN A 360 -3.91 3.90 39.07
CA ASN A 360 -3.99 2.72 39.90
C ASN A 360 -3.99 3.01 41.40
N ASP A 361 -3.44 4.17 41.83
CA ASP A 361 -3.33 4.56 43.24
C ASP A 361 -3.74 6.04 43.45
N PRO A 362 -4.97 6.32 43.94
CA PRO A 362 -5.43 7.68 44.14
C PRO A 362 -4.72 8.44 45.30
N ASP A 363 -4.02 7.74 46.17
CA ASP A 363 -3.33 8.35 47.31
C ASP A 363 -1.98 8.96 46.93
N LYS A 364 -1.59 8.82 45.66
CA LYS A 364 -0.29 9.32 45.14
C LYS A 364 -0.30 10.78 44.69
N TRP A 365 -1.45 11.44 44.62
CA TRP A 365 -1.47 12.86 44.32
C TRP A 365 -0.93 13.72 45.47
N PRO A 366 -0.33 14.85 45.13
CA PRO A 366 -0.05 15.40 43.81
C PRO A 366 1.10 14.67 43.08
N TYR A 367 1.17 14.83 41.75
CA TYR A 367 2.18 14.22 40.87
C TYR A 367 2.11 12.69 40.86
N ASN A 368 0.94 12.19 40.47
CA ASN A 368 0.65 10.75 40.52
C ASN A 368 1.27 9.97 39.32
N PRO A 369 2.26 9.10 39.54
CA PRO A 369 2.93 8.34 38.47
C PRO A 369 2.24 7.00 38.17
N THR A 370 1.10 6.69 38.78
CA THR A 370 0.46 5.36 38.71
C THR A 370 -0.57 5.25 37.58
N TYR A 371 -0.40 5.99 36.49
CA TYR A 371 -1.23 5.91 35.32
C TYR A 371 -0.83 4.74 34.41
N ASP A 372 -1.78 4.27 33.61
CA ASP A 372 -1.55 3.24 32.63
C ASP A 372 -0.79 3.82 31.41
N GLY A 373 0.27 3.15 31.01
CA GLY A 373 1.03 3.44 29.79
C GLY A 373 0.77 2.37 28.72
N TRP A 374 0.77 2.76 27.45
CA TRP A 374 0.74 1.82 26.35
C TRP A 374 1.98 0.93 26.40
N TRP A 375 1.79 -0.39 26.43
CA TRP A 375 2.86 -1.40 26.67
C TRP A 375 3.71 -1.12 27.90
N ALA A 376 3.11 -0.52 28.93
CA ALA A 376 3.77 -0.09 30.18
C ALA A 376 4.86 0.98 30.00
N HIS A 377 4.87 1.70 28.88
CA HIS A 377 5.75 2.86 28.70
C HIS A 377 5.17 4.08 29.41
N ASP A 378 5.89 4.59 30.38
CA ASP A 378 5.50 5.76 31.17
C ASP A 378 5.57 7.09 30.40
N THR A 379 6.27 7.10 29.26
CA THR A 379 6.31 8.22 28.31
C THR A 379 5.12 8.26 27.37
N LEU A 380 4.31 7.18 27.30
CA LEU A 380 3.17 7.01 26.40
C LEU A 380 1.89 6.68 27.18
N PRO A 381 1.32 7.66 27.94
CA PRO A 381 0.07 7.46 28.68
C PRO A 381 -1.07 6.95 27.79
N LYS A 382 -1.69 5.83 28.18
CA LYS A 382 -2.83 5.25 27.48
C LYS A 382 -4.08 6.11 27.69
N LEU A 383 -4.80 6.43 26.62
CA LEU A 383 -6.02 7.22 26.70
C LEU A 383 -7.23 6.36 27.11
N ASN A 384 -7.98 6.84 28.10
CA ASN A 384 -9.11 6.13 28.71
C ASN A 384 -10.46 6.63 28.16
N TYR A 385 -10.78 6.23 26.96
CA TYR A 385 -12.03 6.61 26.29
C TYR A 385 -13.30 6.09 26.97
N GLU A 386 -13.26 4.88 27.54
CA GLU A 386 -14.37 4.28 28.29
C GLU A 386 -14.67 5.05 29.56
N GLY A 387 -13.65 5.69 30.15
CA GLY A 387 -13.76 6.51 31.37
C GLY A 387 -14.15 7.95 31.12
N SER A 388 -14.12 8.44 29.87
CA SER A 388 -14.36 9.85 29.58
C SER A 388 -15.06 10.10 28.22
N ARG A 389 -16.33 10.45 28.29
CA ARG A 389 -17.08 10.88 27.10
C ARG A 389 -16.52 12.19 26.52
N GLU A 390 -15.98 13.07 27.35
CA GLU A 390 -15.36 14.31 26.90
C GLU A 390 -14.13 14.06 26.04
N LEU A 391 -13.26 13.13 26.45
CA LEU A 391 -12.11 12.68 25.64
C LEU A 391 -12.58 12.07 24.31
N TYR A 392 -13.58 11.20 24.37
CA TYR A 392 -14.18 10.55 23.20
C TYR A 392 -14.62 11.58 22.16
N ASP A 393 -15.47 12.53 22.58
CA ASP A 393 -16.01 13.56 21.70
C ASP A 393 -14.90 14.51 21.19
N TYR A 394 -13.88 14.77 22.03
CA TYR A 394 -12.75 15.61 21.65
C TYR A 394 -11.95 15.00 20.49
N ILE A 395 -11.62 13.72 20.55
CA ILE A 395 -10.84 13.06 19.48
C ILE A 395 -11.68 12.93 18.19
N LEU A 396 -12.99 12.68 18.28
CA LEU A 396 -13.86 12.75 17.09
C LEU A 396 -13.81 14.14 16.45
N HIS A 397 -13.82 15.21 17.29
CA HIS A 397 -13.68 16.57 16.81
C HIS A 397 -12.32 16.84 16.16
N VAL A 398 -11.23 16.32 16.72
CA VAL A 398 -9.88 16.38 16.09
C VAL A 398 -9.92 15.74 14.70
N GLY A 399 -10.54 14.54 14.59
CA GLY A 399 -10.72 13.86 13.31
C GLY A 399 -11.44 14.71 12.26
N GLN A 400 -12.48 15.44 12.67
CA GLN A 400 -13.23 16.35 11.79
C GLN A 400 -12.48 17.64 11.46
N LYS A 401 -11.83 18.23 12.46
CA LYS A 401 -11.13 19.54 12.35
C LYS A 401 -10.13 19.55 11.21
N TRP A 402 -9.26 18.58 11.15
CA TRP A 402 -8.15 18.58 10.19
C TRP A 402 -8.59 18.24 8.76
N VAL A 403 -9.68 17.49 8.57
CA VAL A 403 -10.26 17.24 7.24
C VAL A 403 -11.20 18.34 6.77
N SER A 404 -11.44 19.36 7.61
CA SER A 404 -12.28 20.53 7.33
C SER A 404 -11.44 21.77 7.01
N ALA A 405 -12.10 22.81 6.47
CA ALA A 405 -11.47 24.11 6.28
C ALA A 405 -10.98 24.69 7.63
N PRO A 406 -9.81 25.38 7.67
CA PRO A 406 -8.99 25.75 6.52
C PRO A 406 -7.96 24.68 6.08
N TYR A 407 -7.85 23.57 6.82
CA TYR A 407 -6.79 22.56 6.62
C TYR A 407 -7.09 21.64 5.43
N ASN A 408 -8.35 21.14 5.31
CA ASN A 408 -8.84 20.31 4.19
C ASN A 408 -7.95 19.11 3.87
N VAL A 409 -7.44 18.43 4.89
CA VAL A 409 -6.64 17.21 4.72
C VAL A 409 -7.49 16.11 4.07
N ASP A 410 -6.90 15.29 3.21
CA ASP A 410 -7.61 14.29 2.42
C ASP A 410 -7.72 12.91 3.10
N GLY A 411 -7.21 12.76 4.30
CA GLY A 411 -7.33 11.51 5.06
C GLY A 411 -6.46 11.41 6.29
N TRP A 412 -6.67 10.30 6.99
CA TRP A 412 -5.95 9.91 8.19
C TRP A 412 -5.24 8.56 7.99
N ARG A 413 -3.99 8.47 8.38
CA ARG A 413 -3.34 7.22 8.79
C ARG A 413 -3.50 7.11 10.31
N LEU A 414 -3.93 5.98 10.81
CA LEU A 414 -4.21 5.76 12.22
C LEU A 414 -3.13 4.87 12.83
N ASP A 415 -2.39 5.43 13.78
CA ASP A 415 -1.34 4.73 14.52
C ASP A 415 -1.93 3.67 15.44
N VAL A 416 -1.37 2.46 15.41
CA VAL A 416 -1.77 1.29 16.21
C VAL A 416 -3.28 1.17 16.45
N ALA A 417 -4.04 1.30 15.36
CA ALA A 417 -5.48 1.50 15.40
C ALA A 417 -6.25 0.39 16.14
N ALA A 418 -5.77 -0.86 16.07
CA ALA A 418 -6.40 -1.99 16.75
C ALA A 418 -6.23 -1.96 18.26
N ASP A 419 -5.24 -1.22 18.79
CA ASP A 419 -4.96 -1.13 20.22
C ASP A 419 -5.82 -0.08 20.96
N LEU A 420 -6.54 0.78 20.22
CA LEU A 420 -7.33 1.85 20.81
C LEU A 420 -8.47 1.30 21.70
N GLY A 421 -8.61 1.89 22.89
CA GLY A 421 -9.59 1.43 23.91
C GLY A 421 -9.07 0.25 24.73
N HIS A 422 -9.95 -0.39 25.50
CA HIS A 422 -9.62 -1.50 26.40
C HIS A 422 -10.41 -2.77 26.07
N SER A 423 -11.31 -2.74 25.08
CA SER A 423 -12.03 -3.91 24.56
C SER A 423 -12.20 -3.85 23.04
N ASN A 424 -12.32 -5.02 22.40
CA ASN A 424 -12.56 -5.10 20.95
C ASN A 424 -13.89 -4.45 20.58
N GLU A 425 -14.93 -4.65 21.35
CA GLU A 425 -16.26 -4.07 21.12
C GLU A 425 -16.19 -2.55 21.13
N PHE A 426 -15.46 -1.98 22.10
CA PHE A 426 -15.25 -0.54 22.17
C PHE A 426 -14.44 -0.02 20.97
N ASN A 427 -13.35 -0.71 20.62
CA ASN A 427 -12.51 -0.36 19.48
C ASN A 427 -13.32 -0.25 18.19
N HIS A 428 -14.11 -1.28 17.87
CA HIS A 428 -14.99 -1.27 16.70
C HIS A 428 -16.02 -0.13 16.75
N GLN A 429 -16.65 0.11 17.91
CA GLN A 429 -17.63 1.21 18.02
C GLN A 429 -16.97 2.58 17.84
N PHE A 430 -15.79 2.79 18.43
CA PHE A 430 -15.06 4.04 18.27
C PHE A 430 -14.72 4.32 16.79
N TRP A 431 -14.21 3.33 16.05
CA TRP A 431 -13.86 3.53 14.66
C TRP A 431 -15.06 3.77 13.75
N LYS A 432 -16.22 3.20 14.07
CA LYS A 432 -17.48 3.53 13.39
C LYS A 432 -17.88 5.00 13.59
N ASP A 433 -17.82 5.46 14.83
CA ASP A 433 -18.14 6.85 15.13
C ASP A 433 -17.08 7.81 14.57
N PHE A 434 -15.81 7.43 14.60
CA PHE A 434 -14.72 8.20 13.98
C PHE A 434 -14.91 8.32 12.46
N ARG A 435 -15.17 7.18 11.77
CA ARG A 435 -15.51 7.18 10.36
C ARG A 435 -16.67 8.10 10.04
N LYS A 436 -17.75 7.96 10.79
CA LYS A 436 -18.93 8.81 10.61
C LYS A 436 -18.57 10.29 10.72
N ALA A 437 -17.87 10.68 11.79
CA ALA A 437 -17.43 12.05 12.01
C ALA A 437 -16.56 12.59 10.87
N VAL A 438 -15.55 11.82 10.44
CA VAL A 438 -14.65 12.20 9.34
C VAL A 438 -15.40 12.32 8.02
N LYS A 439 -16.24 11.33 7.68
CA LYS A 439 -16.98 11.31 6.39
C LYS A 439 -18.08 12.36 6.32
N GLU A 440 -18.67 12.75 7.44
CA GLU A 440 -19.63 13.89 7.52
C GLU A 440 -18.92 15.22 7.23
N ALA A 441 -17.67 15.38 7.67
CA ALA A 441 -16.88 16.58 7.43
C ALA A 441 -16.26 16.59 6.01
N ASN A 442 -15.74 15.44 5.55
CA ASN A 442 -15.17 15.27 4.22
C ASN A 442 -15.46 13.87 3.69
N PRO A 443 -16.49 13.66 2.87
CA PRO A 443 -16.87 12.34 2.37
C PRO A 443 -15.79 11.68 1.47
N ASN A 444 -14.84 12.48 0.96
CA ASN A 444 -13.74 12.01 0.13
C ASN A 444 -12.44 11.75 0.93
N ALA A 445 -12.42 11.96 2.24
CA ALA A 445 -11.27 11.61 3.06
C ALA A 445 -11.13 10.09 3.19
N ILE A 446 -9.90 9.57 3.15
CA ILE A 446 -9.63 8.15 3.44
C ILE A 446 -9.28 7.95 4.91
N ILE A 447 -9.56 6.74 5.41
CA ILE A 447 -9.18 6.27 6.75
C ILE A 447 -8.35 5.02 6.56
N LEU A 448 -7.04 5.16 6.72
CA LEU A 448 -6.04 4.12 6.53
C LEU A 448 -5.45 3.76 7.90
N ALA A 449 -5.51 2.49 8.28
CA ALA A 449 -5.02 2.06 9.59
C ALA A 449 -3.67 1.36 9.51
N GLU A 450 -2.82 1.60 10.51
CA GLU A 450 -1.74 0.68 10.79
C GLU A 450 -2.30 -0.53 11.55
N HIS A 451 -2.07 -1.71 10.98
CA HIS A 451 -2.47 -2.96 11.59
C HIS A 451 -1.58 -4.11 11.11
N TYR A 452 -1.13 -4.94 12.04
CA TYR A 452 -0.44 -6.19 11.77
C TYR A 452 -1.43 -7.36 11.86
N GLY A 453 -1.37 -8.28 10.90
CA GLY A 453 -2.26 -9.43 10.83
C GLY A 453 -3.55 -9.18 10.03
N ASN A 454 -4.60 -9.94 10.31
CA ASN A 454 -5.82 -9.94 9.50
C ASN A 454 -6.74 -8.73 9.81
N PRO A 455 -6.91 -7.76 8.88
CA PRO A 455 -7.74 -6.57 9.09
C PRO A 455 -9.23 -6.77 8.77
N GLU A 456 -9.65 -7.96 8.33
CA GLU A 456 -11.00 -8.25 7.83
C GLU A 456 -12.12 -7.78 8.79
N GLY A 457 -11.85 -7.81 10.12
CA GLY A 457 -12.78 -7.36 11.16
C GLY A 457 -13.21 -5.90 11.03
N TRP A 458 -12.34 -5.02 10.52
CA TRP A 458 -12.54 -3.58 10.40
C TRP A 458 -12.84 -3.10 8.97
N LEU A 459 -12.62 -3.95 7.96
CA LEU A 459 -12.80 -3.60 6.54
C LEU A 459 -14.20 -3.98 6.03
N LYS A 460 -15.25 -3.52 6.72
CA LYS A 460 -16.65 -3.80 6.39
C LYS A 460 -17.40 -2.60 5.80
N GLY A 461 -16.70 -1.49 5.58
CA GLY A 461 -17.27 -0.27 5.03
C GLY A 461 -17.81 0.72 6.05
N ASP A 462 -17.75 0.39 7.32
CA ASP A 462 -18.23 1.21 8.44
C ASP A 462 -17.14 1.66 9.42
N GLU A 463 -15.88 1.23 9.21
CA GLU A 463 -14.73 1.57 10.05
C GLU A 463 -13.57 2.09 9.18
N TRP A 464 -12.51 1.31 8.96
CA TRP A 464 -11.39 1.73 8.11
C TRP A 464 -11.70 1.52 6.62
N ASP A 465 -11.11 2.35 5.77
CA ASP A 465 -11.16 2.15 4.31
C ASP A 465 -10.12 1.13 3.85
N THR A 466 -8.93 1.11 4.49
CA THR A 466 -7.81 0.25 4.13
C THR A 466 -6.75 0.23 5.23
N VAL A 467 -5.63 -0.45 4.96
CA VAL A 467 -4.48 -0.59 5.88
C VAL A 467 -3.14 -0.31 5.19
N MET A 468 -2.10 -0.08 6.00
CA MET A 468 -0.70 -0.27 5.58
C MET A 468 -0.52 -1.75 5.25
N ASN A 469 -0.11 -2.04 4.01
CA ASN A 469 -0.22 -3.39 3.44
C ASN A 469 1.00 -4.25 3.76
N TYR A 470 1.18 -4.60 5.03
CA TYR A 470 2.31 -5.42 5.47
C TYR A 470 2.19 -6.86 4.98
N ASP A 471 1.10 -7.53 5.32
CA ASP A 471 0.94 -8.98 5.09
C ASP A 471 0.64 -9.33 3.63
N ALA A 472 -0.13 -8.47 2.91
CA ALA A 472 -0.50 -8.72 1.52
C ALA A 472 0.43 -8.02 0.51
N PHE A 473 1.56 -7.45 0.96
CA PHE A 473 2.56 -6.86 0.07
C PHE A 473 3.99 -6.90 0.64
N MET A 474 4.28 -6.10 1.70
CA MET A 474 5.65 -5.86 2.16
C MET A 474 6.38 -7.15 2.56
N GLU A 475 5.77 -7.96 3.43
CA GLU A 475 6.41 -9.15 3.97
C GLU A 475 6.65 -10.24 2.93
N PRO A 476 5.65 -10.69 2.15
CA PRO A 476 5.90 -11.71 1.14
C PRO A 476 6.93 -11.27 0.09
N LEU A 477 6.90 -9.99 -0.29
CA LEU A 477 7.82 -9.44 -1.28
C LEU A 477 9.26 -9.41 -0.76
N THR A 478 9.47 -8.95 0.48
CA THR A 478 10.82 -8.89 1.04
C THR A 478 11.41 -10.27 1.22
N TRP A 479 10.62 -11.26 1.68
CA TRP A 479 11.05 -12.65 1.77
C TRP A 479 11.43 -13.22 0.40
N PHE A 480 10.58 -13.02 -0.61
CA PHE A 480 10.80 -13.56 -1.96
C PHE A 480 12.06 -13.00 -2.61
N LEU A 481 12.23 -11.67 -2.59
CA LEU A 481 13.34 -11.03 -3.30
C LEU A 481 14.67 -11.05 -2.52
N THR A 482 14.62 -11.09 -1.19
CA THR A 482 15.81 -10.90 -0.35
C THR A 482 16.04 -12.00 0.68
N GLY A 483 15.04 -12.81 1.02
CA GLY A 483 15.10 -13.75 2.14
C GLY A 483 15.16 -13.08 3.51
N MET A 484 15.05 -11.74 3.57
CA MET A 484 15.14 -10.98 4.81
C MET A 484 13.77 -10.67 5.39
N GLU A 485 13.67 -10.68 6.71
CA GLU A 485 12.55 -10.15 7.45
C GLU A 485 12.54 -8.60 7.38
N LYS A 486 11.37 -7.97 7.49
CA LYS A 486 11.17 -6.51 7.31
C LYS A 486 12.02 -5.60 8.22
N HIS A 487 12.42 -6.08 9.42
CA HIS A 487 13.33 -5.36 10.31
C HIS A 487 14.81 -5.71 10.10
N SER A 488 15.13 -6.65 9.21
CA SER A 488 16.45 -7.26 9.06
C SER A 488 16.91 -8.08 10.29
N ASP A 489 15.96 -8.61 11.07
CA ASP A 489 16.24 -9.41 12.26
C ASP A 489 16.43 -10.90 11.95
N GLU A 490 15.93 -11.36 10.81
CA GLU A 490 15.99 -12.77 10.39
C GLU A 490 16.27 -12.90 8.88
N TYR A 491 17.00 -13.96 8.51
CA TYR A 491 17.18 -14.42 7.14
C TYR A 491 16.62 -15.82 6.98
N ARG A 492 15.77 -16.05 5.99
CA ARG A 492 15.11 -17.32 5.68
C ARG A 492 15.47 -17.79 4.27
N GLU A 493 16.43 -18.71 4.18
CA GLU A 493 16.86 -19.30 2.92
C GLU A 493 15.72 -20.08 2.21
N ASP A 494 14.81 -20.69 2.96
CA ASP A 494 13.66 -21.44 2.44
C ASP A 494 12.58 -20.55 1.80
N LEU A 495 12.55 -19.26 2.11
CA LEU A 495 11.64 -18.27 1.54
C LEU A 495 12.29 -17.46 0.40
N TYR A 496 13.63 -17.35 0.41
CA TYR A 496 14.36 -16.64 -0.63
C TYR A 496 14.16 -17.28 -2.00
N GLY A 497 13.62 -16.54 -2.93
CA GLY A 497 13.32 -16.99 -4.29
C GLY A 497 12.17 -17.99 -4.40
N ASN A 498 11.47 -18.30 -3.30
CA ASN A 498 10.36 -19.24 -3.26
C ASN A 498 9.07 -18.59 -3.77
N SER A 499 8.85 -18.64 -5.07
CA SER A 499 7.69 -18.04 -5.73
C SER A 499 6.36 -18.70 -5.35
N ASP A 500 6.34 -19.99 -5.03
CA ASP A 500 5.12 -20.68 -4.56
C ASP A 500 4.69 -20.15 -3.18
N ALA A 501 5.65 -19.97 -2.26
CA ALA A 501 5.38 -19.37 -0.95
C ALA A 501 4.89 -17.93 -1.09
N PHE A 502 5.53 -17.15 -1.98
CA PHE A 502 5.13 -15.77 -2.30
C PHE A 502 3.69 -15.70 -2.81
N ILE A 503 3.35 -16.48 -3.85
CA ILE A 503 2.01 -16.50 -4.45
C ILE A 503 0.97 -16.95 -3.42
N GLY A 504 1.29 -17.98 -2.63
CA GLY A 504 0.41 -18.49 -1.58
C GLY A 504 0.09 -17.44 -0.51
N ALA A 505 1.12 -16.75 0.00
CA ALA A 505 0.97 -15.67 0.97
C ALA A 505 0.16 -14.50 0.39
N MET A 506 0.53 -14.01 -0.80
CA MET A 506 -0.18 -12.92 -1.46
C MET A 506 -1.67 -13.23 -1.66
N LYS A 507 -2.02 -14.40 -2.21
CA LYS A 507 -3.43 -14.77 -2.39
C LYS A 507 -4.18 -14.84 -1.06
N THR A 508 -3.56 -15.40 -0.03
CA THR A 508 -4.19 -15.56 1.30
C THR A 508 -4.48 -14.22 1.96
N HIS A 509 -3.50 -13.32 1.95
CA HIS A 509 -3.64 -12.04 2.64
C HIS A 509 -4.43 -10.99 1.83
N MET A 510 -4.26 -10.95 0.49
CA MET A 510 -5.08 -10.07 -0.36
C MET A 510 -6.57 -10.35 -0.25
N ARG A 511 -6.98 -11.63 -0.03
CA ARG A 511 -8.37 -12.00 0.18
C ARG A 511 -9.01 -11.24 1.34
N ALA A 512 -8.28 -11.03 2.42
CA ALA A 512 -8.77 -10.35 3.63
C ALA A 512 -9.02 -8.84 3.44
N LEU A 513 -8.51 -8.25 2.36
CA LEU A 513 -8.61 -6.81 2.12
C LEU A 513 -9.87 -6.39 1.35
N HIS A 514 -10.62 -7.30 0.75
CA HIS A 514 -11.65 -6.99 -0.25
C HIS A 514 -11.15 -6.08 -1.38
N MET A 515 -11.82 -6.05 -2.52
CA MET A 515 -11.31 -5.30 -3.68
C MET A 515 -11.28 -3.78 -3.45
N SER A 516 -12.30 -3.23 -2.77
CA SER A 516 -12.37 -1.79 -2.48
C SER A 516 -11.19 -1.32 -1.61
N ALA A 517 -10.89 -2.05 -0.52
CA ALA A 517 -9.78 -1.77 0.37
C ALA A 517 -8.43 -2.08 -0.29
N LEU A 518 -8.33 -3.17 -1.06
CA LEU A 518 -7.09 -3.59 -1.73
C LEU A 518 -6.59 -2.55 -2.73
N GLN A 519 -7.49 -1.94 -3.52
CA GLN A 519 -7.12 -0.93 -4.53
C GLN A 519 -6.52 0.34 -3.95
N ILE A 520 -6.70 0.60 -2.66
CA ILE A 520 -6.13 1.75 -1.94
C ILE A 520 -5.18 1.35 -0.81
N ALA A 521 -4.86 0.05 -0.66
CA ALA A 521 -3.95 -0.44 0.36
C ALA A 521 -2.54 0.12 0.15
N MET A 522 -1.91 0.57 1.23
CA MET A 522 -0.61 1.25 1.19
C MET A 522 0.52 0.24 0.96
N ASN A 523 0.97 0.10 -0.29
CA ASN A 523 2.04 -0.82 -0.69
C ASN A 523 3.41 -0.18 -0.48
N GLU A 524 4.07 -0.48 0.61
CA GLU A 524 5.37 0.04 0.99
C GLU A 524 6.48 -1.00 0.78
N LEU A 525 7.67 -0.55 0.38
CA LEU A 525 8.90 -1.33 0.46
C LEU A 525 9.62 -1.09 1.79
N SER A 526 9.57 0.15 2.25
CA SER A 526 10.14 0.63 3.51
C SER A 526 9.20 1.62 4.17
N ASN A 527 9.34 1.82 5.48
CA ASN A 527 8.72 2.91 6.21
C ASN A 527 9.58 3.32 7.42
N HIS A 528 9.04 4.17 8.29
CA HIS A 528 9.78 4.73 9.44
C HIS A 528 10.07 3.72 10.58
N ASP A 529 9.48 2.52 10.58
CA ASP A 529 9.69 1.47 11.58
C ASP A 529 10.55 0.32 11.08
N HIS A 530 10.50 0.02 9.77
CA HIS A 530 11.16 -1.12 9.17
C HIS A 530 12.52 -0.75 8.55
N SER A 531 13.40 -1.71 8.39
CA SER A 531 14.64 -1.48 7.63
C SER A 531 14.33 -1.05 6.19
N ARG A 532 15.21 -0.28 5.58
CA ARG A 532 15.04 0.12 4.18
C ARG A 532 15.20 -1.09 3.27
N PHE A 533 14.37 -1.19 2.23
CA PHE A 533 14.39 -2.34 1.32
C PHE A 533 15.76 -2.52 0.68
N LEU A 534 16.41 -1.43 0.27
CA LEU A 534 17.76 -1.49 -0.30
C LEU A 534 18.76 -2.14 0.68
N THR A 535 18.66 -1.87 1.98
CA THR A 535 19.49 -2.55 3.00
C THR A 535 19.23 -4.05 3.03
N ARG A 536 17.96 -4.49 2.98
CA ARG A 536 17.61 -5.92 2.97
C ARG A 536 18.23 -6.70 1.80
N THR A 537 18.54 -6.03 0.70
CA THR A 537 19.17 -6.67 -0.47
C THR A 537 20.60 -7.15 -0.22
N ASN A 538 21.23 -6.75 0.89
CA ASN A 538 22.57 -7.22 1.26
C ASN A 538 22.55 -8.53 2.08
N HIS A 539 21.37 -9.07 2.41
CA HIS A 539 21.15 -10.31 3.16
C HIS A 539 21.79 -10.34 4.56
N ARG A 540 22.05 -9.17 5.16
CA ARG A 540 22.65 -9.07 6.50
C ARG A 540 21.58 -8.89 7.57
N VAL A 541 21.56 -9.83 8.52
CA VAL A 541 20.86 -9.65 9.80
C VAL A 541 21.60 -8.62 10.63
N GLY A 542 20.91 -7.56 11.06
CA GLY A 542 21.57 -6.50 11.82
C GLY A 542 20.67 -5.38 12.30
N ARG A 543 21.15 -4.71 13.34
CA ARG A 543 20.65 -3.42 13.82
C ARG A 543 21.83 -2.49 14.10
N ILE A 544 21.61 -1.17 14.05
CA ILE A 544 22.65 -0.18 14.27
C ILE A 544 23.42 -0.41 15.59
N SER A 545 22.73 -0.91 16.64
CA SER A 545 23.29 -1.10 17.97
C SER A 545 24.40 -2.17 18.06
N TYR A 546 24.42 -3.16 17.13
CA TYR A 546 25.41 -4.24 17.16
C TYR A 546 26.11 -4.50 15.83
N ALA A 547 25.47 -4.20 14.71
CA ALA A 547 26.07 -4.37 13.38
C ALA A 547 26.83 -3.11 12.91
N GLY A 548 26.48 -1.96 13.47
CA GLY A 548 26.98 -0.66 13.04
C GLY A 548 26.23 -0.12 11.80
N ALA A 549 26.20 1.18 11.66
CA ALA A 549 25.43 1.86 10.61
C ALA A 549 25.97 1.63 9.18
N GLU A 550 27.28 1.39 9.05
CA GLU A 550 27.92 1.16 7.76
C GLU A 550 27.48 -0.16 7.12
N ALA A 551 27.24 -1.19 7.96
CA ALA A 551 26.78 -2.51 7.53
C ALA A 551 25.44 -2.46 6.76
N ALA A 552 24.61 -1.45 7.01
CA ALA A 552 23.35 -1.27 6.32
C ALA A 552 23.48 -0.95 4.81
N SER A 553 24.63 -0.37 4.42
CA SER A 553 24.89 0.03 3.02
C SER A 553 25.94 -0.82 2.30
N GLU A 554 26.64 -1.71 3.02
CA GLU A 554 27.63 -2.58 2.41
C GLU A 554 26.99 -3.74 1.64
N GLY A 555 27.34 -3.91 0.35
CA GLY A 555 26.93 -5.03 -0.48
C GLY A 555 25.46 -4.99 -0.90
N VAL A 556 24.80 -3.84 -0.85
CA VAL A 556 23.43 -3.67 -1.33
C VAL A 556 23.33 -3.89 -2.85
N ASN A 557 22.17 -4.36 -3.31
CA ASN A 557 21.89 -4.67 -4.71
C ASN A 557 20.81 -3.77 -5.28
N THR A 558 21.19 -2.76 -6.04
CA THR A 558 20.26 -1.81 -6.68
C THR A 558 19.42 -2.45 -7.78
N ALA A 559 19.85 -3.56 -8.38
CA ALA A 559 19.04 -4.29 -9.37
C ALA A 559 17.84 -4.99 -8.70
N VAL A 560 18.03 -5.62 -7.53
CA VAL A 560 16.95 -6.19 -6.73
C VAL A 560 15.99 -5.08 -6.25
N MET A 561 16.52 -3.90 -5.90
CA MET A 561 15.67 -2.73 -5.60
C MET A 561 14.79 -2.35 -6.81
N ARG A 562 15.34 -2.36 -8.04
CA ARG A 562 14.54 -2.11 -9.25
C ARG A 562 13.47 -3.16 -9.49
N GLU A 563 13.74 -4.45 -9.22
CA GLU A 563 12.70 -5.50 -9.26
C GLU A 563 11.56 -5.20 -8.28
N ALA A 564 11.90 -4.83 -7.03
CA ALA A 564 10.93 -4.49 -6.00
C ALA A 564 10.07 -3.28 -6.37
N VAL A 565 10.69 -2.21 -6.87
CA VAL A 565 9.98 -1.00 -7.33
C VAL A 565 9.07 -1.30 -8.52
N ALA A 566 9.50 -2.15 -9.45
CA ALA A 566 8.65 -2.55 -10.58
C ALA A 566 7.42 -3.34 -10.10
N ILE A 567 7.59 -4.24 -9.13
CA ILE A 567 6.45 -4.94 -8.51
C ILE A 567 5.58 -3.93 -7.77
N GLN A 568 6.13 -3.05 -6.94
CA GLN A 568 5.38 -2.04 -6.19
C GLN A 568 4.48 -1.19 -7.11
N MET A 569 5.01 -0.72 -8.23
CA MET A 569 4.30 0.14 -9.19
C MET A 569 3.34 -0.61 -10.11
N THR A 570 3.30 -1.94 -10.07
CA THR A 570 2.43 -2.74 -10.92
C THR A 570 1.49 -3.68 -10.15
N TRP A 571 1.66 -3.81 -8.83
CA TRP A 571 0.81 -4.61 -7.95
C TRP A 571 -0.51 -3.88 -7.62
N PRO A 572 -1.64 -4.60 -7.33
CA PRO A 572 -2.86 -3.97 -6.82
C PRO A 572 -2.62 -3.22 -5.51
N GLY A 573 -3.07 -1.98 -5.42
CA GLY A 573 -2.93 -1.11 -4.25
C GLY A 573 -2.34 0.25 -4.60
N ALA A 574 -2.09 1.06 -3.58
CA ALA A 574 -1.49 2.39 -3.67
C ALA A 574 0.02 2.31 -3.41
N PRO A 575 0.88 2.36 -4.46
CA PRO A 575 2.32 2.31 -4.27
C PRO A 575 2.79 3.50 -3.45
N THR A 576 3.51 3.23 -2.36
CA THR A 576 3.95 4.24 -1.40
C THR A 576 5.47 4.23 -1.27
N VAL A 577 6.11 5.32 -1.63
CA VAL A 577 7.55 5.51 -1.53
C VAL A 577 7.88 6.18 -0.19
N TYR A 578 8.70 5.53 0.62
CA TYR A 578 9.26 6.16 1.83
C TYR A 578 10.39 7.11 1.42
N TYR A 579 10.37 8.36 1.90
CA TYR A 579 11.35 9.37 1.50
C TYR A 579 12.77 8.83 1.48
N GLY A 580 13.50 9.07 0.40
CA GLY A 580 14.89 8.65 0.23
C GLY A 580 15.08 7.23 -0.31
N ASP A 581 14.07 6.36 -0.37
CA ASP A 581 14.20 5.07 -1.07
C ASP A 581 14.50 5.28 -2.55
N GLU A 582 13.84 6.28 -3.16
CA GLU A 582 14.11 6.70 -4.53
C GLU A 582 15.51 7.31 -4.73
N ALA A 583 16.13 7.78 -3.64
CA ALA A 583 17.47 8.38 -3.66
C ALA A 583 18.58 7.42 -3.22
N GLY A 584 18.25 6.13 -3.01
CA GLY A 584 19.21 5.08 -2.63
C GLY A 584 19.60 5.09 -1.15
N LEU A 585 18.77 5.65 -0.25
CA LEU A 585 19.03 5.59 1.18
C LEU A 585 19.00 4.15 1.70
N CYS A 586 19.95 3.85 2.59
CA CYS A 586 20.03 2.62 3.36
C CYS A 586 19.78 2.92 4.85
N GLY A 587 19.44 1.87 5.62
CA GLY A 587 19.29 1.92 7.06
C GLY A 587 18.65 0.64 7.59
N PHE A 588 19.16 0.11 8.68
CA PHE A 588 18.47 -0.92 9.46
C PHE A 588 17.17 -0.35 10.04
N THR A 589 16.39 -1.14 10.75
CA THR A 589 15.18 -0.66 11.43
C THR A 589 15.46 0.58 12.30
N ASP A 590 14.41 1.27 12.72
CA ASP A 590 14.55 2.49 13.49
C ASP A 590 15.57 2.39 14.64
N PRO A 591 16.32 3.47 14.90
CA PRO A 591 16.29 4.80 14.28
C PRO A 591 17.09 4.92 12.96
N ASP A 592 17.81 3.89 12.50
CA ASP A 592 18.76 3.98 11.39
C ASP A 592 18.07 4.19 10.02
N ASN A 593 16.86 3.66 9.83
CA ASN A 593 16.05 3.91 8.62
C ASN A 593 15.62 5.39 8.48
N ARG A 594 15.71 6.19 9.57
CA ARG A 594 15.32 7.61 9.63
C ARG A 594 16.50 8.54 9.36
N ARG A 595 17.44 8.14 8.49
CA ARG A 595 18.53 9.00 8.03
C ARG A 595 17.98 10.20 7.27
N SER A 596 18.69 11.33 7.32
CA SER A 596 18.30 12.54 6.57
C SER A 596 18.35 12.31 5.07
N TYR A 597 17.44 12.98 4.35
CA TYR A 597 17.43 12.91 2.88
C TYR A 597 18.77 13.38 2.30
N PRO A 598 19.38 12.67 1.33
CA PRO A 598 20.75 12.91 0.88
C PRO A 598 20.85 14.03 -0.17
N TRP A 599 20.25 15.20 0.07
CA TRP A 599 20.27 16.33 -0.87
C TRP A 599 21.68 16.65 -1.39
N GLY A 600 21.83 16.65 -2.73
CA GLY A 600 23.08 16.86 -3.42
C GLY A 600 23.99 15.62 -3.52
N ARG A 601 23.52 14.45 -3.07
CA ARG A 601 24.23 13.15 -3.12
C ARG A 601 23.30 12.01 -3.45
N GLU A 602 22.18 12.32 -4.12
CA GLU A 602 21.15 11.37 -4.50
C GLU A 602 21.65 10.36 -5.54
N ASP A 603 21.17 9.13 -5.49
CA ASP A 603 21.29 8.18 -6.59
C ASP A 603 20.30 8.56 -7.70
N TYR A 604 20.78 9.34 -8.68
CA TYR A 604 19.94 9.81 -9.80
C TYR A 604 19.45 8.67 -10.69
N GLN A 605 20.20 7.56 -10.80
CA GLN A 605 19.76 6.41 -11.58
C GLN A 605 18.53 5.76 -10.92
N MET A 606 18.52 5.68 -9.59
CA MET A 606 17.38 5.15 -8.85
C MET A 606 16.19 6.11 -8.90
N ILE A 607 16.42 7.43 -8.81
CA ILE A 607 15.35 8.44 -9.00
C ILE A 607 14.72 8.32 -10.39
N ASP A 608 15.53 8.22 -11.44
CA ASP A 608 15.04 8.12 -12.81
C ASP A 608 14.25 6.82 -13.03
N PHE A 609 14.66 5.71 -12.40
CA PHE A 609 13.89 4.46 -12.43
C PHE A 609 12.54 4.60 -11.73
N HIS A 610 12.49 5.19 -10.55
CA HIS A 610 11.22 5.47 -9.86
C HIS A 610 10.30 6.35 -10.71
N LYS A 611 10.82 7.45 -11.27
CA LYS A 611 10.05 8.33 -12.18
C LYS A 611 9.50 7.56 -13.38
N ALA A 612 10.30 6.69 -13.98
CA ALA A 612 9.89 5.88 -15.13
C ALA A 612 8.75 4.91 -14.74
N MET A 613 8.89 4.20 -13.62
CA MET A 613 7.87 3.26 -13.15
C MET A 613 6.60 3.96 -12.65
N ILE A 614 6.72 5.10 -11.97
CA ILE A 614 5.56 5.94 -11.58
C ILE A 614 4.82 6.44 -12.83
N ARG A 615 5.54 6.88 -13.86
CA ARG A 615 4.94 7.31 -15.13
C ARG A 615 4.18 6.16 -15.81
N ILE A 616 4.72 4.94 -15.80
CA ILE A 616 4.04 3.74 -16.29
C ILE A 616 2.78 3.47 -15.46
N HIS A 617 2.88 3.47 -14.14
CA HIS A 617 1.75 3.26 -13.24
C HIS A 617 0.60 4.25 -13.51
N ARG A 618 0.92 5.53 -13.62
CA ARG A 618 -0.07 6.59 -13.86
C ARG A 618 -0.68 6.57 -15.26
N LYS A 619 0.07 6.09 -16.26
CA LYS A 619 -0.36 6.03 -17.66
C LYS A 619 -1.40 4.94 -17.89
N TYR A 620 -1.28 3.80 -17.22
CA TYR A 620 -2.09 2.62 -17.48
C TYR A 620 -3.09 2.38 -16.33
N GLU A 621 -4.37 2.70 -16.56
CA GLU A 621 -5.43 2.59 -15.54
C GLU A 621 -5.59 1.16 -15.01
N ILE A 622 -5.28 0.15 -15.81
CA ILE A 622 -5.32 -1.25 -15.37
C ILE A 622 -4.35 -1.57 -14.23
N LEU A 623 -3.30 -0.78 -14.03
CA LEU A 623 -2.39 -0.92 -12.88
C LEU A 623 -3.05 -0.45 -11.58
N LYS A 624 -4.06 0.43 -11.67
CA LYS A 624 -4.83 0.91 -10.53
C LYS A 624 -6.00 -0.03 -10.18
N THR A 625 -6.79 -0.42 -11.18
CA THR A 625 -8.09 -1.08 -10.95
C THR A 625 -8.29 -2.39 -11.69
N GLY A 626 -7.33 -2.83 -12.53
CA GLY A 626 -7.44 -4.06 -13.32
C GLY A 626 -7.27 -5.34 -12.50
N SER A 627 -7.68 -6.46 -13.10
CA SER A 627 -7.50 -7.81 -12.54
C SER A 627 -6.03 -8.20 -12.43
N LEU A 628 -5.73 -9.15 -11.53
CA LEU A 628 -4.42 -9.76 -11.36
C LEU A 628 -4.49 -11.25 -11.71
N ALA A 629 -3.57 -11.75 -12.52
CA ALA A 629 -3.38 -13.17 -12.75
C ALA A 629 -1.90 -13.54 -12.68
N PHE A 630 -1.58 -14.62 -11.95
CA PHE A 630 -0.26 -15.22 -11.97
C PHE A 630 -0.16 -16.10 -13.23
N LEU A 631 0.91 -15.90 -14.00
CA LEU A 631 1.08 -16.56 -15.30
C LEU A 631 2.13 -17.67 -15.27
N TRP A 632 3.21 -17.44 -14.54
CA TRP A 632 4.33 -18.37 -14.46
C TRP A 632 5.12 -18.10 -13.17
N ASN A 633 5.65 -19.16 -12.61
CA ASN A 633 6.55 -19.09 -11.47
C ASN A 633 7.57 -20.23 -11.48
N ASP A 634 8.74 -19.96 -10.94
CA ASP A 634 9.84 -20.89 -10.73
C ASP A 634 10.71 -20.32 -9.61
N TYR A 635 11.68 -21.10 -9.12
CA TYR A 635 12.64 -20.61 -8.12
C TYR A 635 13.33 -19.34 -8.62
N GLN A 636 13.24 -18.26 -7.83
CA GLN A 636 13.72 -16.90 -8.16
C GLN A 636 13.13 -16.34 -9.47
N GLY A 637 11.92 -16.73 -9.82
CA GLY A 637 11.25 -16.25 -11.02
C GLY A 637 9.75 -16.14 -10.86
N LEU A 638 9.18 -15.10 -11.46
CA LEU A 638 7.75 -14.81 -11.38
C LEU A 638 7.29 -14.09 -12.63
N ALA A 639 6.11 -14.43 -13.14
CA ALA A 639 5.39 -13.61 -14.09
C ALA A 639 3.93 -13.48 -13.70
N TYR A 640 3.41 -12.26 -13.79
CA TYR A 640 2.00 -11.97 -13.57
C TYR A 640 1.49 -10.93 -14.57
N ALA A 641 0.18 -10.82 -14.69
CA ALA A 641 -0.48 -9.82 -15.51
C ALA A 641 -1.44 -8.97 -14.69
N ARG A 642 -1.48 -7.68 -15.03
CA ARG A 642 -2.62 -6.80 -14.76
C ARG A 642 -3.42 -6.70 -16.06
N PHE A 643 -4.73 -6.93 -16.01
CA PHE A 643 -5.50 -7.01 -17.22
C PHE A 643 -6.94 -6.52 -17.08
N SER A 644 -7.47 -6.07 -18.20
CA SER A 644 -8.88 -5.77 -18.44
C SER A 644 -9.30 -6.43 -19.76
N ARG A 645 -10.52 -6.13 -20.20
CA ARG A 645 -10.96 -6.51 -21.55
C ARG A 645 -10.09 -5.88 -22.65
N GLU A 646 -9.68 -4.64 -22.45
CA GLU A 646 -9.06 -3.80 -23.48
C GLU A 646 -7.56 -3.95 -23.60
N GLU A 647 -6.90 -4.17 -22.47
CA GLU A 647 -5.44 -4.17 -22.43
C GLU A 647 -4.86 -5.07 -21.32
N GLN A 648 -3.60 -5.43 -21.48
CA GLN A 648 -2.80 -6.24 -20.55
C GLN A 648 -1.45 -5.60 -20.32
N ILE A 649 -0.98 -5.63 -19.08
CA ILE A 649 0.43 -5.41 -18.69
C ILE A 649 0.95 -6.70 -18.10
N ILE A 650 2.05 -7.19 -18.66
CA ILE A 650 2.74 -8.40 -18.22
C ILE A 650 4.03 -7.98 -17.55
N VAL A 651 4.25 -8.46 -16.33
CA VAL A 651 5.49 -8.21 -15.56
C VAL A 651 6.19 -9.55 -15.37
N ILE A 652 7.48 -9.59 -15.73
CA ILE A 652 8.31 -10.79 -15.66
C ILE A 652 9.54 -10.45 -14.81
N ILE A 653 9.80 -11.23 -13.77
CA ILE A 653 10.92 -11.07 -12.84
C ILE A 653 11.85 -12.26 -12.98
N ASN A 654 13.15 -11.99 -13.02
CA ASN A 654 14.22 -12.99 -12.93
C ASN A 654 15.23 -12.56 -11.87
N ASN A 655 15.03 -12.97 -10.63
CA ASN A 655 15.93 -12.67 -9.50
C ASN A 655 17.17 -13.59 -9.43
N ARG A 656 17.41 -14.41 -10.47
CA ARG A 656 18.69 -15.13 -10.65
C ARG A 656 19.75 -14.18 -11.22
N GLN A 657 21.00 -14.50 -10.95
CA GLN A 657 22.12 -13.73 -11.50
C GLN A 657 22.33 -13.94 -13.01
N GLU A 658 21.90 -15.10 -13.53
CA GLU A 658 22.10 -15.48 -14.92
C GLU A 658 20.86 -15.16 -15.76
N ASP A 659 21.10 -14.82 -17.03
CA ASP A 659 20.06 -14.73 -18.05
C ASP A 659 19.38 -16.09 -18.24
N ARG A 660 18.08 -16.09 -18.49
CA ARG A 660 17.35 -17.32 -18.81
C ARG A 660 16.20 -17.13 -19.78
N GLU A 661 15.98 -18.15 -20.61
CA GLU A 661 14.76 -18.23 -21.42
C GLU A 661 13.57 -18.71 -20.55
N VAL A 662 12.43 -18.05 -20.74
CA VAL A 662 11.17 -18.40 -20.08
C VAL A 662 10.03 -18.49 -21.08
N GLU A 663 9.08 -19.40 -20.80
CA GLU A 663 7.84 -19.55 -21.58
C GLU A 663 6.65 -19.13 -20.68
N ILE A 664 5.97 -18.06 -21.08
CA ILE A 664 4.88 -17.46 -20.29
C ILE A 664 3.54 -17.71 -20.98
N PRO A 665 2.57 -18.38 -20.35
CA PRO A 665 1.23 -18.64 -20.91
C PRO A 665 0.33 -17.40 -20.77
N LEU A 666 0.51 -16.42 -21.65
CA LEU A 666 -0.21 -15.13 -21.63
C LEU A 666 -1.72 -15.28 -21.81
N TRP A 667 -2.17 -16.41 -22.35
CA TRP A 667 -3.59 -16.69 -22.54
C TRP A 667 -4.38 -16.64 -21.21
N GLN A 668 -3.76 -16.92 -20.08
CA GLN A 668 -4.41 -16.82 -18.77
C GLN A 668 -4.87 -15.38 -18.46
N ALA A 669 -4.18 -14.38 -19.00
CA ALA A 669 -4.57 -12.96 -18.92
C ALA A 669 -5.50 -12.50 -20.06
N GLY A 670 -6.16 -13.42 -20.76
CA GLY A 670 -7.12 -13.08 -21.81
C GLY A 670 -6.50 -12.83 -23.19
N ILE A 671 -5.18 -13.06 -23.37
CA ILE A 671 -4.53 -12.95 -24.69
C ILE A 671 -4.92 -14.14 -25.56
N SER A 672 -5.28 -13.87 -26.81
CA SER A 672 -5.78 -14.89 -27.75
C SER A 672 -4.79 -16.03 -27.97
N ARG A 673 -5.30 -17.25 -27.96
CA ARG A 673 -4.57 -18.46 -28.41
C ARG A 673 -4.57 -18.63 -29.94
N LEU A 674 -5.32 -17.79 -30.65
CA LEU A 674 -5.45 -17.88 -32.09
C LEU A 674 -4.50 -16.89 -32.78
N GLY A 675 -3.48 -17.43 -33.46
CA GLY A 675 -2.52 -16.61 -34.18
C GLY A 675 -1.44 -15.99 -33.34
N ASP A 676 -0.75 -15.03 -33.92
CA ASP A 676 0.32 -14.28 -33.29
C ASP A 676 -0.21 -12.98 -32.70
N VAL A 677 0.18 -12.70 -31.47
CA VAL A 677 -0.17 -11.47 -30.74
C VAL A 677 1.12 -10.66 -30.50
N LYS A 678 1.07 -9.37 -30.82
CA LYS A 678 2.20 -8.45 -30.64
C LYS A 678 2.12 -7.79 -29.26
N LEU A 679 3.23 -7.82 -28.53
CA LEU A 679 3.43 -7.09 -27.29
C LEU A 679 4.52 -6.04 -27.49
N GLN A 680 4.44 -4.97 -26.72
CA GLN A 680 5.41 -3.89 -26.71
C GLN A 680 6.11 -3.86 -25.36
N ARG A 681 7.43 -3.97 -25.34
CA ARG A 681 8.20 -3.71 -24.12
C ARG A 681 8.16 -2.23 -23.83
N ILE A 682 7.80 -1.88 -22.60
CA ILE A 682 7.74 -0.50 -22.11
C ILE A 682 8.80 -0.23 -21.03
N MET A 683 9.37 -1.28 -20.45
CA MET A 683 10.48 -1.20 -19.49
C MET A 683 11.23 -2.52 -19.44
N VAL A 684 12.54 -2.46 -19.31
CA VAL A 684 13.39 -3.57 -18.90
C VAL A 684 14.53 -3.06 -18.04
N SER A 685 14.86 -3.78 -16.98
CA SER A 685 16.08 -3.57 -16.20
C SER A 685 16.91 -4.85 -16.17
N ASP A 686 18.20 -4.71 -15.93
CA ASP A 686 19.16 -5.77 -15.69
C ASP A 686 20.02 -5.43 -14.46
N LYS A 687 21.08 -6.18 -14.21
CA LYS A 687 21.97 -5.96 -13.06
C LYS A 687 22.62 -4.56 -13.04
N ASP A 688 22.82 -3.93 -14.19
CA ASP A 688 23.59 -2.69 -14.32
C ASP A 688 22.69 -1.46 -14.52
N ASN A 689 21.61 -1.57 -15.32
CA ASN A 689 20.83 -0.42 -15.76
C ASN A 689 19.36 -0.75 -16.09
N PHE A 690 18.64 0.22 -16.61
CA PHE A 690 17.29 0.06 -17.15
C PHE A 690 17.13 0.86 -18.45
N THR A 691 16.10 0.49 -19.24
CA THR A 691 15.73 1.24 -20.44
C THR A 691 14.24 1.17 -20.71
N GLU A 692 13.68 2.28 -21.19
CA GLU A 692 12.31 2.41 -21.70
C GLU A 692 12.26 2.29 -23.23
N GLN A 693 13.36 1.88 -23.86
CA GLN A 693 13.39 1.67 -25.31
C GLN A 693 12.35 0.61 -25.70
N GLU A 694 11.44 1.02 -26.57
CA GLU A 694 10.39 0.15 -27.07
C GLU A 694 10.96 -0.98 -27.94
N GLU A 695 10.50 -2.19 -27.67
CA GLU A 695 10.81 -3.37 -28.47
C GLU A 695 9.55 -4.23 -28.63
N LYS A 696 9.40 -4.86 -29.78
CA LYS A 696 8.23 -5.69 -30.09
C LYS A 696 8.54 -7.16 -29.89
N PHE A 697 7.67 -7.81 -29.14
CA PHE A 697 7.67 -9.25 -28.92
C PHE A 697 6.43 -9.87 -29.58
N VAL A 698 6.51 -11.15 -29.90
CA VAL A 698 5.41 -11.91 -30.48
C VAL A 698 5.13 -13.12 -29.60
N ALA A 699 3.89 -13.21 -29.13
CA ALA A 699 3.40 -14.41 -28.48
C ALA A 699 2.66 -15.26 -29.55
N SER A 700 3.04 -16.51 -29.72
CA SER A 700 2.41 -17.45 -30.63
C SER A 700 1.55 -18.45 -29.87
N ALA A 701 0.31 -18.67 -30.31
CA ALA A 701 -0.65 -19.54 -29.64
C ALA A 701 -0.89 -19.19 -28.15
N GLY A 702 -0.76 -17.90 -27.81
CA GLY A 702 -0.92 -17.40 -26.43
C GLY A 702 0.26 -17.68 -25.50
N ILE A 703 1.42 -18.07 -26.03
CA ILE A 703 2.65 -18.32 -25.27
C ILE A 703 3.73 -17.35 -25.74
N LEU A 704 4.34 -16.65 -24.81
CA LEU A 704 5.51 -15.80 -25.02
C LEU A 704 6.77 -16.58 -24.67
N ARG A 705 7.76 -16.58 -25.57
CA ARG A 705 9.13 -17.03 -25.30
C ARG A 705 10.03 -15.81 -25.27
N VAL A 706 10.74 -15.62 -24.18
CA VAL A 706 11.59 -14.44 -23.98
C VAL A 706 12.84 -14.78 -23.18
N LEU A 707 13.95 -14.17 -23.56
CA LEU A 707 15.19 -14.17 -22.77
C LEU A 707 15.09 -13.04 -21.73
N MET A 708 15.11 -13.41 -20.45
CA MET A 708 15.13 -12.48 -19.33
C MET A 708 16.56 -12.25 -18.87
N PRO A 709 16.96 -10.97 -18.69
CA PRO A 709 18.26 -10.66 -18.09
C PRO A 709 18.33 -11.15 -16.64
N GLY A 710 19.55 -11.45 -16.19
CA GLY A 710 19.82 -11.79 -14.79
C GLY A 710 19.61 -10.59 -13.88
N THR A 711 19.01 -10.81 -12.71
CA THR A 711 18.58 -9.79 -11.74
C THR A 711 17.84 -8.64 -12.43
N GLY A 712 16.74 -8.98 -13.10
CA GLY A 712 16.04 -8.04 -13.95
C GLY A 712 14.53 -8.22 -14.01
N VAL A 713 13.89 -7.13 -14.39
CA VAL A 713 12.44 -7.09 -14.63
C VAL A 713 12.15 -6.62 -16.06
N MET A 714 11.12 -7.20 -16.67
CA MET A 714 10.58 -6.76 -17.96
C MET A 714 9.09 -6.48 -17.83
N VAL A 715 8.67 -5.32 -18.36
CA VAL A 715 7.27 -4.91 -18.41
C VAL A 715 6.84 -4.80 -19.87
N LEU A 716 5.83 -5.59 -20.23
CA LEU A 716 5.27 -5.65 -21.58
C LEU A 716 3.82 -5.16 -21.55
N TRP A 717 3.43 -4.46 -22.59
CA TRP A 717 2.06 -3.98 -22.80
C TRP A 717 1.45 -4.57 -24.06
N HIS A 718 0.19 -4.93 -24.02
CA HIS A 718 -0.63 -5.32 -25.13
C HIS A 718 -1.99 -4.60 -25.08
N LYS A 719 -2.47 -4.18 -26.24
CA LYS A 719 -3.83 -3.65 -26.42
C LYS A 719 -4.61 -4.54 -27.36
N ASN A 720 -5.77 -5.00 -26.93
CA ASN A 720 -6.68 -5.77 -27.77
C ASN A 720 -7.17 -4.91 -28.93
N GLN A 721 -7.02 -5.43 -30.17
CA GLN A 721 -7.36 -4.68 -31.40
C GLN A 721 -8.86 -4.71 -31.74
N ASN A 722 -9.66 -5.50 -31.00
CA ASN A 722 -11.07 -5.76 -31.32
C ASN A 722 -12.05 -5.16 -30.29
N CYS A 723 -11.61 -4.23 -29.47
CA CYS A 723 -12.46 -3.50 -28.51
C CYS A 723 -12.68 -2.05 -28.95
#